data_c7c3713f12de8e8133ae2c3b4910a23e
#
_entry.id   c7c3713f12de8e8133ae2c3b4910a23e
#
_cell.length_a   1.000
_cell.length_b   1.000
_cell.length_c   1.000
_cell.angle_alpha   90.00
_cell.angle_beta   90.00
_cell.angle_gamma   90.00
#
_symmetry.space_group_name_H-M   'P 1'
#
loop_
_entity.id
_entity.type
_entity.pdbx_description
1 polymer ?
#
loop_
_entity_poly.entity_id
_entity_poly.type
_entity_poly.pdbx_seq_one_letter_code
_entity_poly.pdbx_strand_id
1 'polypeptide(L)'
;LYFEDYVLSIQYFNQVINAKPYLYEPYFFRALAKVNLEDYQGAEADCDEAIKRNPFVVGAYQVRGLARIRQSKFDGAIEDYQKALHYDPENITLWHNLTLSHIQKKDYDAAKEDLESLLKVSPRYTRAYLMRGEVSLQQKDTVAALKDFNTALELDKYDPDAWSARAIVRLQQSNYAEAESDLDRAIHLSAKNAGNYINRALARFHQNNLRGAMSDYDLALDIDPNNFIGHYNRGLLRARVGDDNRAIEDFDFVIQMEPDNMMAIFNRALLRAQTGDYRGAIKDYTTVINQYPNFLAGYYHRAEARKKIGDKKGAEQDDFKLLKAQLDKQNGGTNKDVAQNQNKDKENQSGENGDESEEGKTRKKSDKNMNNYRKIVIADDSEADQRYTSDYRGRVQDKNVNIKLEPMFALTYYEKSSEVKRSVNFHKFIEDLNLSNVLPKRIRITNMEAPLTEEQVKFHFALIDAHTSAIVDDDKSAPKRFARAIDFYLVQDFSSAVADLTQAILLDGDFFPAYFMRALIRCKQLEYQKAEQAAEADMPSGAAVKEVSAVDYEVVRKDLDKVITLAPDFVYAYYNRANVAAMLKDYRAAIVDYDKAIQLSPDFADAYFNRGLTHIFLGNNKAGISDLSKAGELGVVSAYNVIKRFTDQTE
;
A
#
# COMPACT_ATOMS: atom_id res chain seq x y z
N LEU A 1 -15.33 18.16 8.18
CA LEU A 1 -15.27 18.01 6.72
C LEU A 1 -14.89 19.31 6.02
N TYR A 2 -15.58 20.42 6.29
CA TYR A 2 -15.32 21.71 5.63
C TYR A 2 -13.88 22.21 5.83
N PHE A 3 -13.29 21.98 6.99
CA PHE A 3 -11.90 22.33 7.31
C PHE A 3 -10.90 21.19 7.04
N GLU A 4 -11.34 20.12 6.36
CA GLU A 4 -10.52 18.96 5.99
C GLU A 4 -9.92 18.18 7.18
N ASP A 5 -10.38 18.42 8.38
CA ASP A 5 -10.06 17.59 9.54
C ASP A 5 -11.01 16.39 9.59
N TYR A 6 -10.65 15.36 8.82
CA TYR A 6 -11.49 14.18 8.64
C TYR A 6 -11.55 13.31 9.90
N VAL A 7 -10.45 13.20 10.64
CA VAL A 7 -10.40 12.38 11.87
C VAL A 7 -11.29 12.97 12.95
N LEU A 8 -11.19 14.28 13.17
CA LEU A 8 -12.05 14.97 14.14
C LEU A 8 -13.53 14.92 13.70
N SER A 9 -13.79 15.06 12.40
CA SER A 9 -15.15 14.92 11.85
C SER A 9 -15.75 13.56 12.16
N ILE A 10 -14.98 12.47 12.02
CA ILE A 10 -15.41 11.11 12.37
C ILE A 10 -15.79 11.02 13.85
N GLN A 11 -15.01 11.63 14.74
CA GLN A 11 -15.32 11.62 16.18
C GLN A 11 -16.65 12.33 16.50
N TYR A 12 -16.93 13.45 15.84
CA TYR A 12 -18.21 14.13 15.99
C TYR A 12 -19.38 13.32 15.41
N PHE A 13 -19.20 12.71 14.24
CA PHE A 13 -20.24 11.83 13.68
C PHE A 13 -20.50 10.62 14.58
N ASN A 14 -19.50 10.02 15.23
CA ASN A 14 -19.66 8.96 16.21
C ASN A 14 -20.56 9.41 17.38
N GLN A 15 -20.34 10.63 17.91
CA GLN A 15 -21.18 11.16 18.98
C GLN A 15 -22.63 11.31 18.54
N VAL A 16 -22.86 11.79 17.30
CA VAL A 16 -24.22 11.91 16.75
C VAL A 16 -24.84 10.54 16.54
N ILE A 17 -24.09 9.55 16.01
CA ILE A 17 -24.57 8.18 15.81
C ILE A 17 -24.94 7.54 17.14
N ASN A 18 -24.14 7.71 18.18
CA ASN A 18 -24.43 7.17 19.51
C ASN A 18 -25.69 7.80 20.12
N ALA A 19 -25.89 9.10 19.90
CA ALA A 19 -27.06 9.83 20.41
C ALA A 19 -28.34 9.57 19.59
N LYS A 20 -28.21 9.42 18.25
CA LYS A 20 -29.32 9.31 17.29
C LYS A 20 -29.00 8.28 16.20
N PRO A 21 -28.96 6.97 16.52
CA PRO A 21 -28.52 5.92 15.59
C PRO A 21 -29.46 5.68 14.40
N TYR A 22 -30.65 6.27 14.41
CA TYR A 22 -31.65 6.14 13.35
C TYR A 22 -31.45 7.15 12.19
N LEU A 23 -30.63 8.18 12.38
CA LEU A 23 -30.32 9.15 11.32
C LEU A 23 -29.36 8.54 10.30
N TYR A 24 -29.57 8.79 9.00
CA TYR A 24 -28.68 8.31 7.95
C TYR A 24 -27.52 9.28 7.68
N GLU A 25 -27.72 10.58 7.88
CA GLU A 25 -26.77 11.65 7.54
C GLU A 25 -25.41 11.47 8.23
N PRO A 26 -25.31 11.17 9.54
CA PRO A 26 -24.01 11.07 10.17
C PRO A 26 -23.20 9.86 9.65
N TYR A 27 -23.85 8.76 9.27
CA TYR A 27 -23.18 7.63 8.61
C TYR A 27 -22.67 8.04 7.22
N PHE A 28 -23.50 8.70 6.43
CA PHE A 28 -23.12 9.20 5.11
C PHE A 28 -21.94 10.17 5.17
N PHE A 29 -21.98 11.16 6.06
CA PHE A 29 -20.88 12.11 6.20
C PHE A 29 -19.62 11.48 6.80
N ARG A 30 -19.75 10.45 7.64
CA ARG A 30 -18.62 9.67 8.14
C ARG A 30 -18.00 8.84 7.03
N ALA A 31 -18.79 8.26 6.14
CA ALA A 31 -18.30 7.59 4.93
C ALA A 31 -17.48 8.52 4.04
N LEU A 32 -17.96 9.76 3.82
CA LEU A 32 -17.21 10.78 3.07
C LEU A 32 -15.86 11.11 3.72
N ALA A 33 -15.82 11.23 5.06
CA ALA A 33 -14.56 11.44 5.78
C ALA A 33 -13.60 10.27 5.59
N LYS A 34 -14.12 9.03 5.69
CA LYS A 34 -13.33 7.79 5.52
C LYS A 34 -12.79 7.64 4.09
N VAL A 35 -13.57 7.97 3.06
CA VAL A 35 -13.09 8.00 1.66
C VAL A 35 -11.89 8.94 1.50
N ASN A 36 -11.96 10.13 2.12
CA ASN A 36 -10.83 11.07 2.08
C ASN A 36 -9.59 10.59 2.85
N LEU A 37 -9.76 9.67 3.80
CA LEU A 37 -8.68 8.97 4.51
C LEU A 37 -8.30 7.65 3.84
N GLU A 38 -8.84 7.35 2.66
CA GLU A 38 -8.61 6.11 1.89
C GLU A 38 -9.06 4.83 2.62
N ASP A 39 -9.90 4.98 3.66
CA ASP A 39 -10.58 3.88 4.35
C ASP A 39 -11.85 3.46 3.57
N TYR A 40 -11.65 2.84 2.41
CA TYR A 40 -12.75 2.47 1.51
C TYR A 40 -13.64 1.38 2.09
N GLN A 41 -13.08 0.45 2.88
CA GLN A 41 -13.85 -0.61 3.52
C GLN A 41 -14.78 -0.05 4.61
N GLY A 42 -14.27 0.84 5.44
CA GLY A 42 -15.06 1.52 6.45
C GLY A 42 -16.10 2.48 5.85
N ALA A 43 -15.77 3.12 4.72
CA ALA A 43 -16.72 3.97 3.99
C ALA A 43 -17.87 3.15 3.38
N GLU A 44 -17.58 1.97 2.79
CA GLU A 44 -18.61 1.05 2.28
C GLU A 44 -19.56 0.64 3.39
N ALA A 45 -19.05 0.23 4.56
CA ALA A 45 -19.87 -0.17 5.71
C ALA A 45 -20.78 0.98 6.22
N ASP A 46 -20.24 2.20 6.28
CA ASP A 46 -21.04 3.36 6.68
C ASP A 46 -22.12 3.72 5.65
N CYS A 47 -21.82 3.60 4.35
CA CYS A 47 -22.82 3.77 3.30
C CYS A 47 -23.92 2.69 3.38
N ASP A 48 -23.57 1.44 3.71
CA ASP A 48 -24.56 0.37 3.93
C ASP A 48 -25.54 0.76 5.04
N GLU A 49 -25.03 1.28 6.16
CA GLU A 49 -25.87 1.72 7.29
C GLU A 49 -26.69 2.98 6.93
N ALA A 50 -26.16 3.89 6.10
CA ALA A 50 -26.91 5.05 5.61
C ALA A 50 -28.04 4.63 4.69
N ILE A 51 -27.78 3.76 3.70
CA ILE A 51 -28.77 3.27 2.73
C ILE A 51 -29.86 2.42 3.43
N LYS A 52 -29.50 1.63 4.41
CA LYS A 52 -30.46 0.85 5.21
C LYS A 52 -31.48 1.76 5.92
N ARG A 53 -31.07 2.94 6.36
CA ARG A 53 -31.94 3.93 7.04
C ARG A 53 -32.73 4.77 6.05
N ASN A 54 -32.12 5.15 4.95
CA ASN A 54 -32.77 5.88 3.88
C ASN A 54 -32.31 5.37 2.49
N PRO A 55 -33.11 4.50 1.84
CA PRO A 55 -32.75 3.93 0.54
C PRO A 55 -32.77 4.92 -0.64
N PHE A 56 -33.20 6.16 -0.43
CA PHE A 56 -33.34 7.17 -1.48
C PHE A 56 -32.17 8.16 -1.56
N VAL A 57 -31.11 7.95 -0.76
CA VAL A 57 -29.95 8.85 -0.70
C VAL A 57 -28.98 8.51 -1.84
N VAL A 58 -29.15 9.23 -2.95
CA VAL A 58 -28.28 9.08 -4.16
C VAL A 58 -26.80 9.19 -3.82
N GLY A 59 -26.42 10.17 -3.00
CA GLY A 59 -25.02 10.36 -2.58
C GLY A 59 -24.41 9.16 -1.85
N ALA A 60 -25.20 8.39 -1.10
CA ALA A 60 -24.69 7.21 -0.39
C ALA A 60 -24.36 6.07 -1.37
N TYR A 61 -25.16 5.87 -2.41
CA TYR A 61 -24.82 4.92 -3.47
C TYR A 61 -23.59 5.39 -4.26
N GLN A 62 -23.50 6.68 -4.56
CA GLN A 62 -22.34 7.24 -5.25
C GLN A 62 -21.04 7.04 -4.48
N VAL A 63 -21.03 7.33 -3.18
CA VAL A 63 -19.86 7.16 -2.30
C VAL A 63 -19.52 5.68 -2.14
N ARG A 64 -20.53 4.80 -1.97
CA ARG A 64 -20.32 3.35 -1.87
C ARG A 64 -19.76 2.78 -3.17
N GLY A 65 -20.28 3.20 -4.32
CA GLY A 65 -19.77 2.83 -5.64
C GLY A 65 -18.32 3.21 -5.81
N LEU A 66 -17.95 4.45 -5.43
CA LEU A 66 -16.55 4.91 -5.46
C LEU A 66 -15.66 4.06 -4.52
N ALA A 67 -16.10 3.81 -3.31
CA ALA A 67 -15.37 2.97 -2.35
C ALA A 67 -15.18 1.53 -2.88
N ARG A 68 -16.17 0.99 -3.62
CA ARG A 68 -16.13 -0.33 -4.26
C ARG A 68 -15.17 -0.37 -5.45
N ILE A 69 -15.14 0.68 -6.29
CA ILE A 69 -14.15 0.80 -7.39
C ILE A 69 -12.72 0.71 -6.81
N ARG A 70 -12.44 1.47 -5.75
CA ARG A 70 -11.13 1.48 -5.08
C ARG A 70 -10.75 0.15 -4.43
N GLN A 71 -11.71 -0.73 -4.23
CA GLN A 71 -11.53 -2.10 -3.76
C GLN A 71 -11.61 -3.13 -4.90
N SER A 72 -11.60 -2.72 -6.17
CA SER A 72 -11.76 -3.57 -7.36
C SER A 72 -13.07 -4.39 -7.36
N LYS A 73 -14.10 -3.96 -6.61
CA LYS A 73 -15.44 -4.58 -6.56
C LYS A 73 -16.35 -3.97 -7.62
N PHE A 74 -16.00 -4.14 -8.88
CA PHE A 74 -16.65 -3.41 -9.99
C PHE A 74 -18.13 -3.74 -10.16
N ASP A 75 -18.55 -5.00 -10.00
CA ASP A 75 -19.97 -5.39 -10.12
C ASP A 75 -20.84 -4.65 -9.10
N GLY A 76 -20.41 -4.62 -7.83
CA GLY A 76 -21.14 -3.91 -6.79
C GLY A 76 -21.16 -2.38 -7.00
N ALA A 77 -20.10 -1.81 -7.59
CA ALA A 77 -20.07 -0.39 -7.96
C ALA A 77 -21.06 -0.08 -9.08
N ILE A 78 -21.13 -0.95 -10.10
CA ILE A 78 -22.09 -0.83 -11.21
C ILE A 78 -23.53 -0.85 -10.68
N GLU A 79 -23.88 -1.81 -9.80
CA GLU A 79 -25.21 -1.88 -9.18
C GLU A 79 -25.54 -0.58 -8.41
N ASP A 80 -24.57 -0.02 -7.68
CA ASP A 80 -24.76 1.22 -6.92
C ASP A 80 -25.02 2.41 -7.86
N TYR A 81 -24.23 2.58 -8.91
CA TYR A 81 -24.43 3.69 -9.85
C TYR A 81 -25.72 3.53 -10.65
N GLN A 82 -26.09 2.32 -11.06
CA GLN A 82 -27.38 2.07 -11.71
C GLN A 82 -28.55 2.40 -10.76
N LYS A 83 -28.41 2.06 -9.48
CA LYS A 83 -29.43 2.39 -8.49
C LYS A 83 -29.51 3.90 -8.24
N ALA A 84 -28.37 4.58 -8.18
CA ALA A 84 -28.31 6.05 -8.06
C ALA A 84 -28.94 6.73 -9.28
N LEU A 85 -28.65 6.27 -10.50
CA LEU A 85 -29.21 6.78 -11.74
C LEU A 85 -30.72 6.53 -11.90
N HIS A 86 -31.24 5.49 -11.23
CA HIS A 86 -32.70 5.30 -11.18
C HIS A 86 -33.40 6.45 -10.45
N TYR A 87 -32.74 7.06 -9.44
CA TYR A 87 -33.28 8.22 -8.71
C TYR A 87 -32.89 9.57 -9.32
N ASP A 88 -31.73 9.64 -9.96
CA ASP A 88 -31.19 10.87 -10.56
C ASP A 88 -30.61 10.57 -11.96
N PRO A 89 -31.48 10.36 -12.99
CA PRO A 89 -31.04 9.89 -14.31
C PRO A 89 -30.27 10.93 -15.13
N GLU A 90 -30.34 12.23 -14.75
CA GLU A 90 -29.65 13.31 -15.44
C GLU A 90 -28.26 13.63 -14.85
N ASN A 91 -27.84 12.89 -13.84
CA ASN A 91 -26.57 13.13 -13.16
C ASN A 91 -25.36 12.65 -13.97
N ILE A 92 -24.66 13.60 -14.56
CA ILE A 92 -23.48 13.37 -15.40
C ILE A 92 -22.39 12.60 -14.64
N THR A 93 -22.18 12.94 -13.35
CA THR A 93 -21.14 12.28 -12.53
C THR A 93 -21.43 10.80 -12.30
N LEU A 94 -22.70 10.43 -12.12
CA LEU A 94 -23.09 9.04 -11.95
C LEU A 94 -22.86 8.23 -13.24
N TRP A 95 -23.26 8.79 -14.40
CA TRP A 95 -22.99 8.19 -15.70
C TRP A 95 -21.50 8.02 -15.96
N HIS A 96 -20.71 9.05 -15.64
CA HIS A 96 -19.24 9.00 -15.77
C HIS A 96 -18.64 7.86 -14.92
N ASN A 97 -19.03 7.76 -13.66
CA ASN A 97 -18.52 6.75 -12.76
C ASN A 97 -18.99 5.33 -13.10
N LEU A 98 -20.23 5.19 -13.61
CA LEU A 98 -20.74 3.92 -14.13
C LEU A 98 -19.89 3.46 -15.31
N THR A 99 -19.65 4.36 -16.27
CA THR A 99 -18.77 4.09 -17.42
C THR A 99 -17.37 3.67 -16.99
N LEU A 100 -16.75 4.39 -16.04
CA LEU A 100 -15.44 4.02 -15.51
C LEU A 100 -15.46 2.60 -14.90
N SER A 101 -16.53 2.24 -14.20
CA SER A 101 -16.67 0.91 -13.61
C SER A 101 -16.71 -0.19 -14.69
N HIS A 102 -17.44 0.04 -15.80
CA HIS A 102 -17.46 -0.90 -16.93
C HIS A 102 -16.10 -0.96 -17.65
N ILE A 103 -15.40 0.19 -17.82
CA ILE A 103 -14.04 0.22 -18.41
C ILE A 103 -13.06 -0.60 -17.56
N GLN A 104 -13.05 -0.40 -16.23
CA GLN A 104 -12.19 -1.14 -15.32
C GLN A 104 -12.47 -2.65 -15.32
N LYS A 105 -13.76 -3.01 -15.48
CA LYS A 105 -14.18 -4.41 -15.67
C LYS A 105 -13.84 -4.93 -17.07
N LYS A 106 -13.39 -4.07 -18.00
CA LYS A 106 -13.15 -4.35 -19.43
C LYS A 106 -14.42 -4.71 -20.21
N ASP A 107 -15.57 -4.31 -19.71
CA ASP A 107 -16.85 -4.43 -20.41
C ASP A 107 -17.06 -3.20 -21.32
N TYR A 108 -16.36 -3.20 -22.43
CA TYR A 108 -16.31 -2.06 -23.34
C TYR A 108 -17.62 -1.77 -24.06
N ASP A 109 -18.44 -2.79 -24.27
CA ASP A 109 -19.75 -2.63 -24.92
C ASP A 109 -20.72 -1.92 -23.98
N ALA A 110 -20.81 -2.34 -22.71
CA ALA A 110 -21.59 -1.64 -21.70
C ALA A 110 -21.09 -0.20 -21.46
N ALA A 111 -19.78 0.02 -21.45
CA ALA A 111 -19.21 1.36 -21.33
C ALA A 111 -19.64 2.28 -22.49
N LYS A 112 -19.74 1.78 -23.72
CA LYS A 112 -20.25 2.56 -24.86
C LYS A 112 -21.73 2.91 -24.73
N GLU A 113 -22.56 1.96 -24.27
CA GLU A 113 -23.99 2.21 -24.01
C GLU A 113 -24.21 3.29 -22.94
N ASP A 114 -23.40 3.24 -21.87
CA ASP A 114 -23.41 4.29 -20.82
C ASP A 114 -23.04 5.65 -21.40
N LEU A 115 -21.99 5.73 -22.23
CA LEU A 115 -21.52 6.95 -22.86
C LEU A 115 -22.54 7.52 -23.85
N GLU A 116 -23.24 6.67 -24.59
CA GLU A 116 -24.34 7.07 -25.44
C GLU A 116 -25.50 7.67 -24.62
N SER A 117 -25.79 7.07 -23.47
CA SER A 117 -26.80 7.57 -22.55
C SER A 117 -26.38 8.90 -21.91
N LEU A 118 -25.13 9.00 -21.49
CA LEU A 118 -24.54 10.25 -20.99
C LEU A 118 -24.61 11.38 -22.04
N LEU A 119 -24.31 11.07 -23.31
CA LEU A 119 -24.35 12.05 -24.40
C LEU A 119 -25.78 12.45 -24.81
N LYS A 120 -26.79 11.61 -24.53
CA LYS A 120 -28.20 12.02 -24.64
C LYS A 120 -28.58 13.05 -23.58
N VAL A 121 -28.07 12.88 -22.33
CA VAL A 121 -28.28 13.81 -21.22
C VAL A 121 -27.47 15.10 -21.44
N SER A 122 -26.22 14.99 -21.85
CA SER A 122 -25.32 16.13 -22.04
C SER A 122 -24.53 16.02 -23.35
N PRO A 123 -25.12 16.48 -24.49
CA PRO A 123 -24.50 16.36 -25.82
C PRO A 123 -23.18 17.13 -26.00
N ARG A 124 -22.88 18.06 -25.12
CA ARG A 124 -21.67 18.89 -25.18
C ARG A 124 -20.62 18.50 -24.11
N TYR A 125 -20.79 17.38 -23.43
CA TYR A 125 -19.85 16.91 -22.43
C TYR A 125 -18.63 16.27 -23.09
N THR A 126 -17.59 17.07 -23.31
CA THR A 126 -16.36 16.72 -24.06
C THR A 126 -15.71 15.45 -23.54
N ARG A 127 -15.66 15.27 -22.21
CA ARG A 127 -15.04 14.10 -21.57
C ARG A 127 -15.69 12.77 -22.00
N ALA A 128 -17.01 12.75 -22.28
CA ALA A 128 -17.68 11.54 -22.75
C ALA A 128 -17.21 11.12 -24.14
N TYR A 129 -16.94 12.06 -25.04
CA TYR A 129 -16.37 11.75 -26.35
C TYR A 129 -14.94 11.22 -26.21
N LEU A 130 -14.12 11.81 -25.33
CA LEU A 130 -12.78 11.29 -25.06
C LEU A 130 -12.83 9.84 -24.55
N MET A 131 -13.61 9.56 -23.52
CA MET A 131 -13.78 8.22 -22.97
C MET A 131 -14.30 7.22 -24.02
N ARG A 132 -15.24 7.64 -24.89
CA ARG A 132 -15.77 6.74 -25.94
C ARG A 132 -14.72 6.47 -27.02
N GLY A 133 -13.92 7.46 -27.35
CA GLY A 133 -12.77 7.32 -28.25
C GLY A 133 -11.72 6.36 -27.67
N GLU A 134 -11.36 6.49 -26.38
CA GLU A 134 -10.46 5.60 -25.67
C GLU A 134 -10.99 4.16 -25.63
N VAL A 135 -12.27 3.96 -25.30
CA VAL A 135 -12.92 2.63 -25.36
C VAL A 135 -12.87 2.05 -26.77
N SER A 136 -13.10 2.87 -27.80
CA SER A 136 -13.00 2.44 -29.21
C SER A 136 -11.58 2.01 -29.57
N LEU A 137 -10.54 2.67 -29.04
CA LEU A 137 -9.15 2.23 -29.22
C LEU A 137 -8.85 0.89 -28.57
N GLN A 138 -9.38 0.64 -27.37
CA GLN A 138 -9.23 -0.67 -26.71
C GLN A 138 -9.87 -1.79 -27.55
N GLN A 139 -10.95 -1.48 -28.28
CA GLN A 139 -11.58 -2.37 -29.24
C GLN A 139 -10.92 -2.35 -30.63
N LYS A 140 -9.81 -1.61 -30.81
CA LYS A 140 -9.08 -1.45 -32.08
C LYS A 140 -9.86 -0.74 -33.19
N ASP A 141 -10.93 -0.04 -32.86
CA ASP A 141 -11.69 0.80 -33.80
C ASP A 141 -11.12 2.23 -33.84
N THR A 142 -10.04 2.38 -34.58
CA THR A 142 -9.35 3.67 -34.73
C THR A 142 -10.18 4.72 -35.49
N VAL A 143 -11.15 4.29 -36.30
CA VAL A 143 -12.00 5.20 -37.07
C VAL A 143 -13.02 5.85 -36.16
N ALA A 144 -13.70 5.08 -35.32
CA ALA A 144 -14.64 5.60 -34.33
C ALA A 144 -13.90 6.50 -33.32
N ALA A 145 -12.71 6.10 -32.86
CA ALA A 145 -11.90 6.87 -31.94
C ALA A 145 -11.55 8.25 -32.53
N LEU A 146 -11.05 8.34 -33.75
CA LEU A 146 -10.73 9.61 -34.41
C LEU A 146 -11.97 10.52 -34.57
N LYS A 147 -13.12 9.94 -34.87
CA LYS A 147 -14.38 10.69 -34.96
C LYS A 147 -14.71 11.35 -33.62
N ASP A 148 -14.62 10.60 -32.54
CA ASP A 148 -14.93 11.10 -31.21
C ASP A 148 -13.90 12.14 -30.74
N PHE A 149 -12.60 11.92 -30.94
CA PHE A 149 -11.58 12.92 -30.60
C PHE A 149 -11.71 14.20 -31.42
N ASN A 150 -12.08 14.12 -32.71
CA ASN A 150 -12.37 15.30 -33.51
C ASN A 150 -13.57 16.07 -32.94
N THR A 151 -14.63 15.37 -32.55
CA THR A 151 -15.81 16.00 -31.93
C THR A 151 -15.46 16.66 -30.61
N ALA A 152 -14.62 16.00 -29.78
CA ALA A 152 -14.13 16.57 -28.54
C ALA A 152 -13.37 17.89 -28.79
N LEU A 153 -12.49 17.94 -29.79
CA LEU A 153 -11.72 19.12 -30.16
C LEU A 153 -12.56 20.23 -30.81
N GLU A 154 -13.65 19.88 -31.49
CA GLU A 154 -14.64 20.87 -31.98
C GLU A 154 -15.39 21.54 -30.84
N LEU A 155 -15.68 20.78 -29.78
CA LEU A 155 -16.36 21.26 -28.57
C LEU A 155 -15.43 22.07 -27.65
N ASP A 156 -14.20 21.57 -27.45
CA ASP A 156 -13.16 22.21 -26.66
C ASP A 156 -11.77 22.03 -27.28
N LYS A 157 -11.32 23.06 -27.99
CA LYS A 157 -9.97 23.09 -28.59
C LYS A 157 -8.82 23.36 -27.60
N TYR A 158 -9.16 23.65 -26.34
CA TYR A 158 -8.18 23.94 -25.28
C TYR A 158 -7.94 22.73 -24.36
N ASP A 159 -8.56 21.59 -24.64
CA ASP A 159 -8.33 20.35 -23.91
C ASP A 159 -7.04 19.67 -24.42
N PRO A 160 -5.94 19.64 -23.64
CA PRO A 160 -4.69 19.01 -24.04
C PRO A 160 -4.81 17.50 -24.20
N ASP A 161 -5.70 16.85 -23.42
CA ASP A 161 -5.88 15.40 -23.46
C ASP A 161 -6.51 14.96 -24.80
N ALA A 162 -7.42 15.75 -25.31
CA ALA A 162 -8.04 15.50 -26.63
C ALA A 162 -7.01 15.56 -27.77
N TRP A 163 -6.09 16.52 -27.73
CA TRP A 163 -4.98 16.60 -28.69
C TRP A 163 -4.04 15.41 -28.56
N SER A 164 -3.68 15.04 -27.33
CA SER A 164 -2.78 13.89 -27.05
C SER A 164 -3.40 12.58 -27.53
N ALA A 165 -4.68 12.34 -27.19
CA ALA A 165 -5.39 11.12 -27.58
C ALA A 165 -5.47 10.98 -29.11
N ARG A 166 -5.78 12.06 -29.83
CA ARG A 166 -5.82 12.03 -31.30
C ARG A 166 -4.43 11.78 -31.90
N ALA A 167 -3.39 12.38 -31.32
CA ALA A 167 -2.02 12.16 -31.74
C ALA A 167 -1.58 10.70 -31.60
N ILE A 168 -1.96 10.03 -30.52
CA ILE A 168 -1.66 8.61 -30.31
C ILE A 168 -2.26 7.74 -31.44
N VAL A 169 -3.51 7.99 -31.82
CA VAL A 169 -4.11 7.29 -32.97
C VAL A 169 -3.36 7.53 -34.26
N ARG A 170 -2.98 8.80 -34.52
CA ARG A 170 -2.20 9.17 -35.71
C ARG A 170 -0.83 8.50 -35.75
N LEU A 171 -0.15 8.38 -34.58
CA LEU A 171 1.09 7.60 -34.47
C LEU A 171 0.90 6.13 -34.82
N GLN A 172 -0.18 5.50 -34.33
CA GLN A 172 -0.54 4.12 -34.66
C GLN A 172 -0.80 3.92 -36.15
N GLN A 173 -1.37 4.94 -36.79
CA GLN A 173 -1.60 4.96 -38.25
C GLN A 173 -0.37 5.38 -39.07
N SER A 174 0.77 5.66 -38.41
CA SER A 174 1.99 6.16 -39.04
C SER A 174 1.86 7.56 -39.67
N ASN A 175 0.86 8.34 -39.27
CA ASN A 175 0.63 9.72 -39.71
C ASN A 175 1.48 10.70 -38.85
N TYR A 176 2.80 10.59 -38.93
CA TYR A 176 3.72 11.24 -38.01
C TYR A 176 3.69 12.76 -38.05
N ALA A 177 3.53 13.38 -39.22
CA ALA A 177 3.49 14.83 -39.35
C ALA A 177 2.24 15.44 -38.65
N GLU A 178 1.08 14.79 -38.82
CA GLU A 178 -0.14 15.23 -38.17
C GLU A 178 -0.11 14.96 -36.65
N ALA A 179 0.51 13.84 -36.24
CA ALA A 179 0.70 13.52 -34.83
C ALA A 179 1.63 14.56 -34.15
N GLU A 180 2.73 14.98 -34.80
CA GLU A 180 3.61 16.03 -34.30
C GLU A 180 2.85 17.34 -34.12
N SER A 181 2.02 17.74 -35.10
CA SER A 181 1.21 18.96 -35.01
C SER A 181 0.21 18.93 -33.84
N ASP A 182 -0.43 17.78 -33.59
CA ASP A 182 -1.34 17.62 -32.45
C ASP A 182 -0.58 17.71 -31.13
N LEU A 183 0.57 17.05 -31.03
CA LEU A 183 1.40 17.06 -29.83
C LEU A 183 2.01 18.44 -29.55
N ASP A 184 2.33 19.22 -30.59
CA ASP A 184 2.70 20.63 -30.42
C ASP A 184 1.60 21.43 -29.72
N ARG A 185 0.33 21.18 -30.08
CA ARG A 185 -0.83 21.80 -29.41
C ARG A 185 -0.99 21.30 -27.99
N ALA A 186 -0.93 19.98 -27.76
CA ALA A 186 -1.01 19.38 -26.43
C ALA A 186 0.06 19.95 -25.49
N ILE A 187 1.34 20.01 -25.94
CA ILE A 187 2.46 20.55 -25.17
C ILE A 187 2.30 22.05 -24.90
N HIS A 188 1.80 22.81 -25.89
CA HIS A 188 1.54 24.24 -25.68
C HIS A 188 0.50 24.50 -24.60
N LEU A 189 -0.51 23.64 -24.50
CA LEU A 189 -1.57 23.72 -23.50
C LEU A 189 -1.17 23.14 -22.14
N SER A 190 -0.37 22.08 -22.14
CA SER A 190 0.13 21.40 -20.95
C SER A 190 1.58 20.98 -21.10
N ALA A 191 2.51 21.86 -20.73
CA ALA A 191 3.94 21.67 -20.89
C ALA A 191 4.58 20.68 -19.87
N LYS A 192 3.82 20.18 -18.90
CA LYS A 192 4.35 19.29 -17.83
C LYS A 192 4.07 17.80 -18.07
N ASN A 193 3.46 17.44 -19.19
CA ASN A 193 3.18 16.04 -19.53
C ASN A 193 4.38 15.44 -20.29
N ALA A 194 5.19 14.59 -19.63
CA ALA A 194 6.35 13.93 -20.23
C ALA A 194 5.96 13.02 -21.40
N GLY A 195 4.79 12.35 -21.35
CA GLY A 195 4.27 11.47 -22.40
C GLY A 195 4.11 12.18 -23.73
N ASN A 196 3.65 13.43 -23.73
CA ASN A 196 3.50 14.23 -24.96
C ASN A 196 4.84 14.50 -25.65
N TYR A 197 5.90 14.77 -24.90
CA TYR A 197 7.24 14.93 -25.47
C TYR A 197 7.78 13.59 -26.01
N ILE A 198 7.60 12.48 -25.30
CA ILE A 198 8.00 11.14 -25.75
C ILE A 198 7.30 10.79 -27.07
N ASN A 199 6.01 11.03 -27.16
CA ASN A 199 5.21 10.75 -28.35
C ASN A 199 5.60 11.68 -29.52
N ARG A 200 5.91 12.97 -29.25
CA ARG A 200 6.42 13.88 -30.28
C ARG A 200 7.83 13.49 -30.73
N ALA A 201 8.68 13.06 -29.82
CA ALA A 201 9.99 12.50 -30.16
C ALA A 201 9.87 11.28 -31.09
N LEU A 202 8.89 10.40 -30.83
CA LEU A 202 8.59 9.27 -31.71
C LEU A 202 8.16 9.71 -33.09
N ALA A 203 7.25 10.69 -33.20
CA ALA A 203 6.83 11.25 -34.48
C ALA A 203 8.03 11.83 -35.25
N ARG A 204 8.86 12.63 -34.59
CA ARG A 204 10.07 13.24 -35.14
C ARG A 204 11.14 12.21 -35.58
N PHE A 205 11.29 11.15 -34.79
CA PHE A 205 12.18 10.05 -35.12
C PHE A 205 11.82 9.39 -36.45
N HIS A 206 10.54 9.10 -36.66
CA HIS A 206 10.04 8.50 -37.89
C HIS A 206 10.09 9.43 -39.07
N GLN A 207 10.08 10.73 -38.86
CA GLN A 207 10.31 11.77 -39.87
C GLN A 207 11.79 12.04 -40.10
N ASN A 208 12.69 11.26 -39.50
CA ASN A 208 14.15 11.43 -39.55
C ASN A 208 14.65 12.75 -38.93
N ASN A 209 13.85 13.44 -38.13
CA ASN A 209 14.27 14.57 -37.33
C ASN A 209 14.89 14.10 -36.00
N LEU A 210 16.08 13.47 -36.12
CA LEU A 210 16.74 12.84 -34.97
C LEU A 210 17.16 13.83 -33.88
N ARG A 211 17.52 15.08 -34.27
CA ARG A 211 17.92 16.13 -33.33
C ARG A 211 16.71 16.62 -32.53
N GLY A 212 15.56 16.84 -33.17
CA GLY A 212 14.35 17.22 -32.52
C GLY A 212 13.81 16.12 -31.58
N ALA A 213 13.91 14.85 -32.02
CA ALA A 213 13.55 13.71 -31.19
C ALA A 213 14.42 13.60 -29.93
N MET A 214 15.76 13.80 -30.05
CA MET A 214 16.65 13.78 -28.89
C MET A 214 16.31 14.87 -27.89
N SER A 215 16.05 16.09 -28.35
CA SER A 215 15.69 17.21 -27.50
C SER A 215 14.37 16.94 -26.74
N ASP A 216 13.38 16.33 -27.40
CA ASP A 216 12.12 15.98 -26.76
C ASP A 216 12.27 14.88 -25.70
N TYR A 217 13.10 13.85 -25.96
CA TYR A 217 13.37 12.84 -24.92
C TYR A 217 14.10 13.44 -23.72
N ASP A 218 15.05 14.35 -23.94
CA ASP A 218 15.74 15.04 -22.85
C ASP A 218 14.75 15.88 -22.02
N LEU A 219 13.86 16.65 -22.67
CA LEU A 219 12.81 17.42 -21.98
C LEU A 219 11.82 16.51 -21.23
N ALA A 220 11.43 15.38 -21.81
CA ALA A 220 10.57 14.42 -21.14
C ALA A 220 11.19 13.87 -19.85
N LEU A 221 12.48 13.57 -19.89
CA LEU A 221 13.22 13.03 -18.74
C LEU A 221 13.62 14.11 -17.72
N ASP A 222 13.67 15.38 -18.12
CA ASP A 222 13.77 16.50 -17.19
C ASP A 222 12.45 16.67 -16.39
N ILE A 223 11.31 16.39 -17.02
CA ILE A 223 9.99 16.45 -16.36
C ILE A 223 9.76 15.23 -15.48
N ASP A 224 10.03 14.04 -16.00
CA ASP A 224 9.89 12.75 -15.30
C ASP A 224 11.18 11.93 -15.44
N PRO A 225 12.15 12.09 -14.53
CA PRO A 225 13.44 11.38 -14.57
C PRO A 225 13.32 9.86 -14.44
N ASN A 226 12.18 9.35 -13.96
CA ASN A 226 11.96 7.92 -13.77
C ASN A 226 11.17 7.27 -14.91
N ASN A 227 10.93 7.99 -16.00
CA ASN A 227 10.16 7.47 -17.13
C ASN A 227 10.98 6.45 -17.93
N PHE A 228 10.68 5.16 -17.69
CA PHE A 228 11.41 4.08 -18.34
C PHE A 228 11.21 4.03 -19.86
N ILE A 229 10.04 4.44 -20.38
CA ILE A 229 9.76 4.52 -21.83
C ILE A 229 10.64 5.60 -22.47
N GLY A 230 10.76 6.75 -21.78
CA GLY A 230 11.64 7.83 -22.22
C GLY A 230 13.10 7.39 -22.31
N HIS A 231 13.63 6.75 -21.26
CA HIS A 231 15.00 6.20 -21.28
C HIS A 231 15.16 5.13 -22.34
N TYR A 232 14.23 4.18 -22.46
CA TYR A 232 14.30 3.12 -23.46
C TYR A 232 14.37 3.68 -24.89
N ASN A 233 13.47 4.58 -25.24
CA ASN A 233 13.40 5.18 -26.56
C ASN A 233 14.59 6.09 -26.84
N ARG A 234 15.08 6.87 -25.86
CA ARG A 234 16.30 7.67 -25.98
C ARG A 234 17.52 6.78 -26.17
N GLY A 235 17.62 5.68 -25.45
CA GLY A 235 18.67 4.68 -25.63
C GLY A 235 18.71 4.12 -27.06
N LEU A 236 17.54 3.78 -27.63
CA LEU A 236 17.45 3.35 -29.04
C LEU A 236 17.90 4.45 -30.02
N LEU A 237 17.50 5.71 -29.78
CA LEU A 237 17.90 6.84 -30.60
C LEU A 237 19.40 7.09 -30.49
N ARG A 238 20.00 7.07 -29.29
CA ARG A 238 21.44 7.21 -29.04
C ARG A 238 22.23 6.12 -29.76
N ALA A 239 21.80 4.87 -29.68
CA ALA A 239 22.38 3.76 -30.42
C ALA A 239 22.35 3.99 -31.95
N ARG A 240 21.22 4.51 -32.46
CA ARG A 240 21.11 4.82 -33.90
C ARG A 240 22.06 5.90 -34.38
N VAL A 241 22.39 6.87 -33.54
CA VAL A 241 23.32 7.97 -33.89
C VAL A 241 24.76 7.68 -33.48
N GLY A 242 25.09 6.48 -32.98
CA GLY A 242 26.41 6.03 -32.60
C GLY A 242 26.90 6.51 -31.23
N ASP A 243 25.99 6.96 -30.36
CA ASP A 243 26.30 7.34 -28.98
C ASP A 243 26.09 6.14 -28.03
N ASP A 244 26.87 5.08 -28.31
CA ASP A 244 26.66 3.75 -27.73
C ASP A 244 26.83 3.75 -26.21
N ASN A 245 27.78 4.52 -25.67
CA ASN A 245 28.02 4.53 -24.21
C ASN A 245 26.83 5.13 -23.44
N ARG A 246 26.31 6.28 -23.89
CA ARG A 246 25.13 6.88 -23.25
C ARG A 246 23.86 6.10 -23.54
N ALA A 247 23.79 5.35 -24.64
CA ALA A 247 22.70 4.39 -24.87
C ALA A 247 22.72 3.23 -23.86
N ILE A 248 23.92 2.72 -23.53
CA ILE A 248 24.10 1.70 -22.48
C ILE A 248 23.61 2.21 -21.12
N GLU A 249 23.93 3.47 -20.77
CA GLU A 249 23.46 4.11 -19.52
C GLU A 249 21.92 4.17 -19.46
N ASP A 250 21.28 4.56 -20.55
CA ASP A 250 19.81 4.57 -20.62
C ASP A 250 19.22 3.17 -20.46
N PHE A 251 19.80 2.14 -21.09
CA PHE A 251 19.34 0.76 -20.89
C PHE A 251 19.68 0.21 -19.50
N ASP A 252 20.80 0.62 -18.88
CA ASP A 252 21.12 0.27 -17.49
C ASP A 252 20.03 0.79 -16.54
N PHE A 253 19.57 2.03 -16.75
CA PHE A 253 18.45 2.60 -15.98
C PHE A 253 17.18 1.78 -16.17
N VAL A 254 16.80 1.48 -17.42
CA VAL A 254 15.59 0.66 -17.69
C VAL A 254 15.68 -0.70 -17.00
N ILE A 255 16.85 -1.36 -17.04
CA ILE A 255 17.04 -2.68 -16.41
C ILE A 255 17.03 -2.58 -14.88
N GLN A 256 17.47 -1.48 -14.31
CA GLN A 256 17.39 -1.24 -12.87
C GLN A 256 15.92 -1.12 -12.41
N MET A 257 15.09 -0.41 -13.18
CA MET A 257 13.66 -0.25 -12.90
C MET A 257 12.87 -1.52 -13.24
N GLU A 258 13.23 -2.18 -14.32
CA GLU A 258 12.60 -3.37 -14.86
C GLU A 258 13.62 -4.48 -15.15
N PRO A 259 14.05 -5.27 -14.13
CA PRO A 259 15.07 -6.30 -14.28
C PRO A 259 14.74 -7.39 -15.31
N ASP A 260 13.44 -7.60 -15.58
CA ASP A 260 12.93 -8.59 -16.53
C ASP A 260 12.69 -8.02 -17.94
N ASN A 261 13.11 -6.78 -18.21
CA ASN A 261 13.00 -6.18 -19.55
C ASN A 261 14.05 -6.77 -20.48
N MET A 262 13.75 -7.94 -21.06
CA MET A 262 14.68 -8.70 -21.91
C MET A 262 15.10 -7.93 -23.17
N MET A 263 14.30 -6.96 -23.60
CA MET A 263 14.65 -6.13 -24.75
C MET A 263 15.71 -5.09 -24.42
N ALA A 264 15.57 -4.44 -23.27
CA ALA A 264 16.63 -3.53 -22.81
C ALA A 264 17.95 -4.30 -22.59
N ILE A 265 17.86 -5.52 -22.00
CA ILE A 265 19.04 -6.40 -21.80
C ILE A 265 19.66 -6.78 -23.15
N PHE A 266 18.83 -7.16 -24.14
CA PHE A 266 19.35 -7.55 -25.46
C PHE A 266 19.96 -6.37 -26.21
N ASN A 267 19.32 -5.20 -26.19
CA ASN A 267 19.85 -3.99 -26.82
C ASN A 267 21.16 -3.54 -26.14
N ARG A 268 21.24 -3.60 -24.82
CA ARG A 268 22.49 -3.34 -24.09
C ARG A 268 23.57 -4.34 -24.47
N ALA A 269 23.23 -5.62 -24.62
CA ALA A 269 24.20 -6.65 -25.05
C ALA A 269 24.79 -6.36 -26.44
N LEU A 270 23.95 -5.92 -27.39
CA LEU A 270 24.41 -5.52 -28.74
C LEU A 270 25.40 -4.38 -28.64
N LEU A 271 25.07 -3.34 -27.87
CA LEU A 271 25.94 -2.17 -27.70
C LEU A 271 27.26 -2.51 -26.96
N ARG A 272 27.18 -3.33 -25.90
CA ARG A 272 28.38 -3.82 -25.21
C ARG A 272 29.30 -4.62 -26.14
N ALA A 273 28.73 -5.46 -27.01
CA ALA A 273 29.53 -6.16 -28.00
C ALA A 273 30.16 -5.20 -29.02
N GLN A 274 29.44 -4.16 -29.44
CA GLN A 274 29.92 -3.13 -30.37
C GLN A 274 31.02 -2.26 -29.75
N THR A 275 30.91 -1.92 -28.46
CA THR A 275 31.91 -1.12 -27.72
C THR A 275 33.07 -1.95 -27.17
N GLY A 276 33.09 -3.27 -27.39
CA GLY A 276 34.17 -4.17 -27.00
C GLY A 276 34.04 -4.83 -25.62
N ASP A 277 32.97 -4.54 -24.87
CA ASP A 277 32.66 -5.28 -23.63
C ASP A 277 31.99 -6.62 -23.96
N TYR A 278 32.77 -7.52 -24.58
CA TYR A 278 32.27 -8.84 -24.97
C TYR A 278 31.84 -9.71 -23.76
N ARG A 279 32.47 -9.54 -22.58
CA ARG A 279 32.12 -10.31 -21.39
C ARG A 279 30.78 -9.88 -20.85
N GLY A 280 30.51 -8.57 -20.76
CA GLY A 280 29.20 -8.03 -20.39
C GLY A 280 28.12 -8.44 -21.39
N ALA A 281 28.44 -8.37 -22.70
CA ALA A 281 27.53 -8.80 -23.75
C ALA A 281 27.15 -10.29 -23.63
N ILE A 282 28.11 -11.19 -23.39
CA ILE A 282 27.85 -12.63 -23.20
C ILE A 282 26.93 -12.89 -22.00
N LYS A 283 27.14 -12.15 -20.90
CA LYS A 283 26.29 -12.26 -19.70
C LYS A 283 24.85 -11.87 -20.06
N ASP A 284 24.65 -10.72 -20.69
CA ASP A 284 23.34 -10.21 -21.08
C ASP A 284 22.64 -11.15 -22.09
N TYR A 285 23.33 -11.59 -23.15
CA TYR A 285 22.78 -12.59 -24.08
C TYR A 285 22.39 -13.89 -23.37
N THR A 286 23.17 -14.33 -22.40
CA THR A 286 22.87 -15.55 -21.64
C THR A 286 21.57 -15.37 -20.83
N THR A 287 21.38 -14.22 -20.23
CA THR A 287 20.11 -13.89 -19.52
C THR A 287 18.91 -13.99 -20.47
N VAL A 288 19.02 -13.36 -21.65
CA VAL A 288 17.95 -13.39 -22.66
C VAL A 288 17.67 -14.80 -23.17
N ILE A 289 18.71 -15.59 -23.46
CA ILE A 289 18.59 -16.98 -23.96
C ILE A 289 17.97 -17.90 -22.90
N ASN A 290 18.30 -17.72 -21.65
CA ASN A 290 17.71 -18.52 -20.56
C ASN A 290 16.21 -18.27 -20.45
N GLN A 291 15.76 -17.03 -20.65
CA GLN A 291 14.33 -16.69 -20.63
C GLN A 291 13.63 -17.11 -21.95
N TYR A 292 14.32 -17.00 -23.08
CA TYR A 292 13.82 -17.33 -24.44
C TYR A 292 14.73 -18.33 -25.15
N PRO A 293 14.69 -19.64 -24.83
CA PRO A 293 15.60 -20.64 -25.38
C PRO A 293 15.51 -20.85 -26.89
N ASN A 294 14.47 -20.35 -27.55
CA ASN A 294 14.28 -20.43 -29.00
C ASN A 294 14.63 -19.12 -29.73
N PHE A 295 15.14 -18.12 -29.02
CA PHE A 295 15.57 -16.85 -29.63
C PHE A 295 16.95 -16.99 -30.29
N LEU A 296 16.96 -17.45 -31.54
CA LEU A 296 18.18 -17.79 -32.28
C LEU A 296 19.15 -16.60 -32.43
N ALA A 297 18.67 -15.37 -32.57
CA ALA A 297 19.52 -14.19 -32.65
C ALA A 297 20.40 -14.02 -31.40
N GLY A 298 19.90 -14.38 -30.21
CA GLY A 298 20.70 -14.36 -28.99
C GLY A 298 21.90 -15.30 -29.04
N TYR A 299 21.72 -16.52 -29.54
CA TYR A 299 22.82 -17.50 -29.75
C TYR A 299 23.81 -16.98 -30.77
N TYR A 300 23.33 -16.43 -31.90
CA TYR A 300 24.22 -15.89 -32.93
C TYR A 300 25.13 -14.79 -32.36
N HIS A 301 24.58 -13.79 -31.75
CA HIS A 301 25.37 -12.67 -31.21
C HIS A 301 26.25 -13.12 -30.04
N ARG A 302 25.84 -14.08 -29.21
CA ARG A 302 26.65 -14.63 -28.15
C ARG A 302 27.83 -15.43 -28.71
N ALA A 303 27.64 -16.24 -29.76
CA ALA A 303 28.70 -16.96 -30.43
C ALA A 303 29.78 -16.00 -30.96
N GLU A 304 29.36 -14.92 -31.65
CA GLU A 304 30.26 -13.91 -32.16
C GLU A 304 31.06 -13.23 -31.01
N ALA A 305 30.42 -12.85 -29.92
CA ALA A 305 31.08 -12.28 -28.75
C ALA A 305 32.06 -13.27 -28.09
N ARG A 306 31.72 -14.57 -28.02
CA ARG A 306 32.61 -15.63 -27.52
C ARG A 306 33.83 -15.84 -28.40
N LYS A 307 33.68 -15.78 -29.73
CA LYS A 307 34.79 -15.85 -30.68
C LYS A 307 35.79 -14.70 -30.43
N LYS A 308 35.29 -13.50 -30.12
CA LYS A 308 36.16 -12.32 -29.85
C LYS A 308 36.98 -12.44 -28.57
N ILE A 309 36.50 -13.15 -27.55
CA ILE A 309 37.27 -13.40 -26.32
C ILE A 309 38.02 -14.73 -26.29
N GLY A 310 38.01 -15.49 -27.44
CA GLY A 310 38.71 -16.75 -27.55
C GLY A 310 38.00 -17.98 -26.95
N ASP A 311 36.74 -17.85 -26.51
CA ASP A 311 35.93 -18.98 -26.05
C ASP A 311 35.40 -19.79 -27.25
N LYS A 312 36.28 -20.56 -27.87
CA LYS A 312 35.95 -21.38 -29.04
C LYS A 312 34.89 -22.43 -28.72
N LYS A 313 35.02 -23.10 -27.58
CA LYS A 313 34.13 -24.17 -27.18
C LYS A 313 32.68 -23.66 -26.95
N GLY A 314 32.55 -22.52 -26.26
CA GLY A 314 31.24 -21.91 -26.04
C GLY A 314 30.62 -21.40 -27.35
N ALA A 315 31.44 -20.85 -28.26
CA ALA A 315 30.96 -20.41 -29.57
C ALA A 315 30.46 -21.57 -30.43
N GLU A 316 31.20 -22.69 -30.49
CA GLU A 316 30.80 -23.91 -31.22
C GLU A 316 29.47 -24.49 -30.68
N GLN A 317 29.21 -24.43 -29.38
CA GLN A 317 27.93 -24.86 -28.79
C GLN A 317 26.76 -24.01 -29.28
N ASP A 318 26.96 -22.69 -29.32
CA ASP A 318 25.93 -21.78 -29.82
C ASP A 318 25.72 -21.96 -31.35
N ASP A 319 26.80 -22.08 -32.12
CA ASP A 319 26.75 -22.35 -33.55
C ASP A 319 26.06 -23.70 -33.88
N PHE A 320 26.30 -24.74 -33.08
CA PHE A 320 25.61 -26.02 -33.18
C PHE A 320 24.08 -25.89 -32.95
N LYS A 321 23.68 -25.07 -31.99
CA LYS A 321 22.25 -24.79 -31.75
C LYS A 321 21.60 -24.11 -32.94
N LEU A 322 22.31 -23.17 -33.60
CA LEU A 322 21.85 -22.49 -34.80
C LEU A 322 21.74 -23.46 -35.97
N LEU A 323 22.78 -24.28 -36.22
CA LEU A 323 22.79 -25.29 -37.28
C LEU A 323 21.65 -26.30 -37.11
N LYS A 324 21.45 -26.79 -35.87
CA LYS A 324 20.34 -27.73 -35.58
C LYS A 324 19.01 -27.08 -35.92
N ALA A 325 18.76 -25.84 -35.52
CA ALA A 325 17.51 -25.11 -35.83
C ALA A 325 17.31 -24.93 -37.36
N GLN A 326 18.41 -24.72 -38.13
CA GLN A 326 18.36 -24.66 -39.59
C GLN A 326 18.02 -26.02 -40.24
N LEU A 327 18.64 -27.09 -39.77
CA LEU A 327 18.39 -28.46 -40.23
C LEU A 327 16.97 -28.91 -39.94
N ASP A 328 16.45 -28.63 -38.74
CA ASP A 328 15.10 -28.91 -38.32
C ASP A 328 14.07 -28.19 -39.26
N LYS A 329 14.42 -26.96 -39.66
CA LYS A 329 13.61 -26.17 -40.61
C LYS A 329 13.66 -26.71 -42.06
N GLN A 330 14.83 -27.23 -42.50
CA GLN A 330 15.03 -27.78 -43.84
C GLN A 330 14.43 -29.18 -43.98
N ASN A 331 14.49 -30.03 -42.95
CA ASN A 331 13.99 -31.37 -42.95
C ASN A 331 12.47 -31.51 -42.81
N GLY A 332 11.74 -30.42 -43.00
CA GLY A 332 10.29 -30.44 -42.90
C GLY A 332 9.82 -30.83 -41.49
N GLY A 333 10.61 -30.44 -40.49
CA GLY A 333 10.24 -30.57 -39.09
C GLY A 333 8.84 -30.02 -38.93
N THR A 334 7.93 -30.95 -38.84
CA THR A 334 6.49 -30.72 -38.87
C THR A 334 6.17 -29.55 -37.95
N ASN A 335 5.41 -28.61 -38.49
CA ASN A 335 4.73 -27.51 -37.78
C ASN A 335 3.94 -27.93 -36.51
N LYS A 336 4.23 -29.08 -35.91
CA LYS A 336 3.57 -29.54 -34.68
C LYS A 336 3.94 -28.67 -33.48
N ASP A 337 5.19 -28.19 -33.36
CA ASP A 337 5.55 -27.32 -32.24
C ASP A 337 5.12 -25.87 -32.44
N VAL A 338 5.00 -25.41 -33.71
CA VAL A 338 4.44 -24.09 -34.04
C VAL A 338 2.93 -24.12 -34.04
N ALA A 339 2.32 -25.22 -34.50
CA ALA A 339 0.87 -25.43 -34.47
C ALA A 339 0.34 -25.74 -33.05
N GLN A 340 1.12 -26.44 -32.21
CA GLN A 340 0.74 -26.63 -30.81
C GLN A 340 0.85 -25.31 -30.01
N ASN A 341 1.78 -24.41 -30.31
CA ASN A 341 1.81 -23.10 -29.71
C ASN A 341 0.71 -22.17 -30.22
N GLN A 342 0.33 -22.26 -31.53
CA GLN A 342 -0.80 -21.49 -32.06
C GLN A 342 -2.16 -22.02 -31.58
N ASN A 343 -2.29 -23.34 -31.35
CA ASN A 343 -3.51 -23.91 -30.77
C ASN A 343 -3.59 -23.69 -29.23
N LYS A 344 -2.46 -23.66 -28.52
CA LYS A 344 -2.47 -23.24 -27.11
C LYS A 344 -2.82 -21.76 -26.91
N ASP A 345 -2.45 -20.92 -27.86
CA ASP A 345 -2.85 -19.51 -27.85
C ASP A 345 -4.33 -19.30 -28.20
N LYS A 346 -4.98 -20.28 -28.90
CA LYS A 346 -6.42 -20.26 -29.14
C LYS A 346 -7.23 -20.94 -28.03
N GLU A 347 -6.70 -21.94 -27.34
CA GLU A 347 -7.34 -22.58 -26.19
C GLU A 347 -7.23 -21.72 -24.91
N ASN A 348 -6.24 -20.81 -24.79
CA ASN A 348 -6.11 -19.88 -23.66
C ASN A 348 -7.01 -18.63 -23.79
N GLN A 349 -7.78 -18.47 -24.88
CA GLN A 349 -8.77 -17.39 -25.01
C GLN A 349 -10.20 -17.81 -24.62
N SER A 350 -10.42 -19.08 -24.23
CA SER A 350 -11.75 -19.60 -23.85
C SER A 350 -11.82 -20.23 -22.47
N GLY A 351 -10.93 -19.87 -21.55
CA GLY A 351 -10.85 -20.52 -20.25
C GLY A 351 -10.43 -19.58 -19.10
N GLU A 352 -11.04 -18.40 -19.01
CA GLU A 352 -10.93 -17.58 -17.78
C GLU A 352 -12.19 -17.77 -16.92
N ASN A 353 -12.25 -18.87 -16.19
CA ASN A 353 -13.00 -19.01 -14.95
C ASN A 353 -12.28 -20.08 -14.11
N GLY A 354 -11.55 -19.64 -13.12
CA GLY A 354 -10.87 -20.56 -12.20
C GLY A 354 -9.84 -19.85 -11.34
N ASP A 355 -10.27 -19.53 -10.13
CA ASP A 355 -9.51 -19.50 -8.88
C ASP A 355 -8.13 -18.80 -8.91
N GLU A 356 -8.12 -17.52 -8.56
CA GLU A 356 -6.92 -16.80 -8.17
C GLU A 356 -6.51 -17.21 -6.76
N SER A 357 -5.63 -18.19 -6.64
CA SER A 357 -4.86 -18.42 -5.43
C SER A 357 -3.78 -17.33 -5.33
N GLU A 358 -3.72 -16.71 -4.15
CA GLU A 358 -2.74 -15.72 -3.73
C GLU A 358 -1.30 -16.25 -3.82
N GLU A 359 -0.65 -16.04 -4.95
CA GLU A 359 0.80 -15.99 -5.02
C GLU A 359 1.18 -14.82 -5.91
N GLY A 360 1.94 -13.92 -5.31
CA GLY A 360 2.55 -12.69 -5.78
C GLY A 360 2.27 -12.26 -7.21
N LYS A 361 1.84 -11.02 -7.39
CA LYS A 361 1.65 -10.35 -8.69
C LYS A 361 2.79 -10.71 -9.64
N THR A 362 2.67 -11.85 -10.32
CA THR A 362 3.52 -12.13 -11.45
C THR A 362 3.03 -11.23 -12.56
N ARG A 363 3.86 -10.25 -12.95
CA ARG A 363 3.72 -9.53 -14.21
C ARG A 363 3.14 -10.47 -15.27
N LYS A 364 2.13 -10.02 -16.02
CA LYS A 364 1.63 -10.71 -17.22
C LYS A 364 2.83 -11.24 -17.98
N LYS A 365 2.87 -12.55 -18.26
CA LYS A 365 3.97 -13.19 -18.98
C LYS A 365 4.30 -12.30 -20.17
N SER A 366 5.53 -11.74 -20.16
CA SER A 366 6.01 -10.89 -21.23
C SER A 366 5.71 -11.55 -22.57
N ASP A 367 5.20 -10.76 -23.52
CA ASP A 367 4.90 -11.20 -24.86
C ASP A 367 6.04 -12.09 -25.39
N LYS A 368 5.76 -13.33 -25.72
CA LYS A 368 6.74 -14.30 -26.17
C LYS A 368 7.37 -13.95 -27.52
N ASN A 369 6.88 -12.91 -28.20
CA ASN A 369 7.35 -12.48 -29.49
C ASN A 369 8.32 -11.28 -29.38
N MET A 370 9.60 -11.58 -29.20
CA MET A 370 10.68 -10.58 -29.11
C MET A 370 10.74 -9.59 -30.30
N ASN A 371 10.11 -9.89 -31.44
CA ASN A 371 10.09 -8.96 -32.56
C ASN A 371 9.20 -7.73 -32.31
N ASN A 372 8.23 -7.81 -31.39
CA ASN A 372 7.39 -6.68 -31.02
C ASN A 372 8.17 -5.61 -30.24
N TYR A 373 9.23 -5.99 -29.58
CA TYR A 373 10.00 -5.10 -28.72
C TYR A 373 11.13 -4.31 -29.41
N ARG A 374 11.38 -4.59 -30.68
CA ARG A 374 12.32 -3.75 -31.49
C ARG A 374 11.70 -2.42 -31.91
N LYS A 375 10.42 -2.22 -31.65
CA LYS A 375 9.70 -0.99 -31.97
C LYS A 375 9.84 0.01 -30.81
N ILE A 376 9.99 1.28 -31.16
CA ILE A 376 9.86 2.37 -30.20
C ILE A 376 8.44 2.32 -29.61
N VAL A 377 8.36 2.45 -28.30
CA VAL A 377 7.09 2.32 -27.54
C VAL A 377 6.41 3.68 -27.47
N ILE A 378 5.11 3.72 -27.73
CA ILE A 378 4.28 4.90 -27.53
C ILE A 378 4.04 5.03 -26.02
N ALA A 379 4.26 6.25 -25.48
CA ALA A 379 3.89 6.54 -24.11
C ALA A 379 2.36 6.67 -24.05
N ASP A 380 1.73 5.76 -23.29
CA ASP A 380 0.30 5.81 -23.02
C ASP A 380 0.09 6.48 -21.66
N ASP A 381 -0.64 7.60 -21.64
CA ASP A 381 -0.98 8.31 -20.41
C ASP A 381 -2.00 7.55 -19.55
N SER A 382 -2.57 6.44 -20.04
CA SER A 382 -3.56 5.65 -19.33
C SER A 382 -2.99 4.90 -18.11
N GLU A 383 -1.65 4.75 -18.02
CA GLU A 383 -0.97 4.21 -16.84
C GLU A 383 -0.33 5.29 -15.95
N ALA A 384 -0.27 6.53 -16.40
CA ALA A 384 0.04 7.64 -15.51
C ALA A 384 -1.12 7.78 -14.53
N ASP A 385 -0.89 7.26 -13.33
CA ASP A 385 -1.69 7.45 -12.15
C ASP A 385 -2.63 8.65 -12.29
N GLN A 386 -3.90 8.41 -12.57
CA GLN A 386 -4.97 9.36 -12.27
C GLN A 386 -5.11 9.43 -10.73
N ARG A 387 -3.99 9.64 -10.06
CA ARG A 387 -4.00 10.19 -8.73
C ARG A 387 -4.54 11.59 -8.93
N TYR A 388 -5.77 11.77 -8.57
CA TYR A 388 -6.25 13.08 -8.17
C TYR A 388 -5.24 13.59 -7.14
N THR A 389 -4.22 14.29 -7.60
CA THR A 389 -3.38 15.15 -6.78
C THR A 389 -4.27 16.31 -6.38
N SER A 390 -5.19 16.03 -5.45
CA SER A 390 -5.79 17.14 -4.75
C SER A 390 -4.71 17.68 -3.83
N ASP A 391 -4.23 18.89 -4.10
CA ASP A 391 -3.44 19.73 -3.20
C ASP A 391 -4.24 20.09 -1.92
N TYR A 392 -4.94 19.11 -1.34
CA TYR A 392 -5.75 19.35 -0.15
C TYR A 392 -4.87 19.31 1.09
N ARG A 393 -4.72 20.47 1.71
CA ARG A 393 -4.24 20.63 3.09
C ARG A 393 -5.03 19.68 3.99
N GLY A 394 -4.36 18.87 4.80
CA GLY A 394 -4.99 18.02 5.82
C GLY A 394 -4.86 16.52 5.64
N ARG A 395 -4.29 16.04 4.53
CA ARG A 395 -3.89 14.62 4.39
C ARG A 395 -2.53 14.39 5.03
N VAL A 396 -2.47 14.43 6.37
CA VAL A 396 -1.28 14.00 7.10
C VAL A 396 -1.32 12.48 7.21
N GLN A 397 -1.12 11.81 6.07
CA GLN A 397 -0.93 10.36 6.04
C GLN A 397 0.50 10.11 5.55
N ASP A 398 1.35 9.65 6.48
CA ASP A 398 2.72 9.26 6.18
C ASP A 398 2.76 7.76 5.86
N LYS A 399 3.11 7.39 4.62
CA LYS A 399 3.29 6.00 4.19
C LYS A 399 4.51 5.32 4.82
N ASN A 400 5.48 6.12 5.29
CA ASN A 400 6.75 5.64 5.82
C ASN A 400 6.72 5.44 7.35
N VAL A 401 5.54 5.47 7.97
CA VAL A 401 5.38 5.24 9.40
C VAL A 401 5.92 3.86 9.79
N ASN A 402 6.72 3.84 10.84
CA ASN A 402 7.16 2.59 11.45
C ASN A 402 5.97 1.91 12.13
N ILE A 403 5.53 0.78 11.58
CA ILE A 403 4.37 0.04 12.08
C ILE A 403 4.76 -0.71 13.35
N LYS A 404 4.22 -0.26 14.48
CA LYS A 404 4.40 -0.90 15.80
C LYS A 404 3.04 -1.11 16.45
N LEU A 405 2.97 -2.15 17.28
CA LEU A 405 1.81 -2.35 18.15
C LEU A 405 1.64 -1.14 19.08
N GLU A 406 0.39 -0.76 19.37
CA GLU A 406 0.10 0.16 20.47
C GLU A 406 0.62 -0.46 21.77
N PRO A 407 1.19 0.37 22.71
CA PRO A 407 1.86 -0.13 23.90
C PRO A 407 0.93 -0.90 24.86
N MET A 408 1.54 -1.67 25.76
CA MET A 408 0.84 -2.31 26.87
C MET A 408 0.28 -1.27 27.83
N PHE A 409 -0.88 -1.57 28.43
CA PHE A 409 -1.48 -0.74 29.46
C PHE A 409 -0.71 -0.84 30.78
N ALA A 410 -0.59 0.30 31.45
CA ALA A 410 0.00 0.49 32.76
C ALA A 410 -0.98 1.06 33.76
N LEU A 411 -0.70 0.89 35.05
CA LEU A 411 -1.30 1.65 36.15
C LEU A 411 -0.32 2.74 36.56
N THR A 412 -0.64 4.01 36.26
CA THR A 412 0.28 5.13 36.44
C THR A 412 -0.48 6.40 36.86
N TYR A 413 0.24 7.40 37.40
CA TYR A 413 -0.34 8.68 37.81
C TYR A 413 -0.44 9.70 36.67
N TYR A 414 0.29 9.48 35.54
CA TYR A 414 0.45 10.46 34.48
C TYR A 414 0.10 9.90 33.11
N GLU A 415 -0.66 10.68 32.37
CA GLU A 415 -1.11 10.33 31.03
C GLU A 415 -0.89 11.52 30.09
N LYS A 416 -0.47 11.26 28.85
CA LYS A 416 -0.37 12.28 27.80
C LYS A 416 -1.78 12.77 27.44
N SER A 417 -1.92 14.08 27.28
CA SER A 417 -3.12 14.65 26.69
C SER A 417 -3.17 14.34 25.19
N SER A 418 -4.36 13.99 24.71
CA SER A 418 -4.65 13.81 23.29
C SER A 418 -5.77 14.74 22.87
N GLU A 419 -5.67 15.34 21.67
CA GLU A 419 -6.74 16.13 21.08
C GLU A 419 -7.92 15.24 20.67
N VAL A 420 -7.62 14.01 20.22
CA VAL A 420 -8.61 13.01 19.89
C VAL A 420 -8.98 12.24 21.13
N LYS A 421 -10.24 12.34 21.53
CA LYS A 421 -10.74 11.67 22.75
C LYS A 421 -10.98 10.19 22.44
N ARG A 422 -10.38 9.32 23.24
CA ARG A 422 -10.66 7.89 23.33
C ARG A 422 -11.62 7.62 24.49
N SER A 423 -12.21 6.42 24.52
CA SER A 423 -13.01 5.97 25.67
C SER A 423 -12.20 6.02 26.95
N VAL A 424 -12.83 6.41 28.05
CA VAL A 424 -12.18 6.47 29.36
C VAL A 424 -11.93 5.06 29.86
N ASN A 425 -10.67 4.74 30.13
CA ASN A 425 -10.30 3.46 30.72
C ASN A 425 -10.76 3.41 32.19
N PHE A 426 -11.54 2.38 32.53
CA PHE A 426 -12.13 2.24 33.86
C PHE A 426 -12.16 0.78 34.30
N HIS A 427 -11.93 0.56 35.59
CA HIS A 427 -12.23 -0.70 36.28
C HIS A 427 -12.58 -0.43 37.75
N LYS A 428 -13.64 -1.07 38.24
CA LYS A 428 -14.18 -0.80 39.55
C LYS A 428 -13.17 -0.97 40.68
N PHE A 429 -12.41 -2.07 40.69
CA PHE A 429 -11.39 -2.31 41.71
C PHE A 429 -10.30 -1.24 41.76
N ILE A 430 -9.86 -0.73 40.60
CA ILE A 430 -8.87 0.34 40.54
C ILE A 430 -9.46 1.65 41.08
N GLU A 431 -10.72 1.90 40.85
CA GLU A 431 -11.42 3.06 41.43
C GLU A 431 -11.57 2.93 42.94
N ASP A 432 -11.94 1.75 43.44
CA ASP A 432 -12.01 1.49 44.88
C ASP A 432 -10.63 1.66 45.54
N LEU A 433 -9.55 1.22 44.86
CA LEU A 433 -8.17 1.46 45.31
C LEU A 433 -7.82 2.96 45.35
N ASN A 434 -8.25 3.74 44.36
CA ASN A 434 -8.09 5.19 44.33
C ASN A 434 -8.83 5.87 45.53
N LEU A 435 -9.95 5.35 45.94
CA LEU A 435 -10.74 5.87 47.05
C LEU A 435 -10.22 5.47 48.43
N SER A 436 -9.31 4.48 48.51
CA SER A 436 -8.76 3.96 49.77
C SER A 436 -7.77 4.92 50.47
N ASN A 437 -7.38 6.03 49.82
CA ASN A 437 -6.38 7.02 50.30
C ASN A 437 -5.00 6.43 50.60
N VAL A 438 -4.67 5.25 50.07
CA VAL A 438 -3.34 4.66 50.22
C VAL A 438 -2.38 5.24 49.19
N LEU A 439 -2.91 5.69 48.06
CA LEU A 439 -2.14 6.22 46.93
C LEU A 439 -1.99 7.74 47.04
N PRO A 440 -0.80 8.32 46.76
CA PRO A 440 -0.55 9.76 46.82
C PRO A 440 -1.30 10.55 45.75
N LYS A 441 -1.63 9.88 44.65
CA LYS A 441 -2.41 10.40 43.52
C LYS A 441 -3.30 9.32 42.97
N ARG A 442 -4.33 9.74 42.24
CA ARG A 442 -5.23 8.80 41.53
C ARG A 442 -4.47 8.05 40.44
N ILE A 443 -4.51 6.73 40.44
CA ILE A 443 -4.01 5.86 39.37
C ILE A 443 -4.96 5.91 38.19
N ARG A 444 -4.38 5.96 36.99
CA ARG A 444 -5.04 5.81 35.70
C ARG A 444 -4.62 4.52 35.04
N ILE A 445 -5.53 3.92 34.29
CA ILE A 445 -5.24 2.80 33.41
C ILE A 445 -4.96 3.40 32.02
N THR A 446 -3.72 3.35 31.54
CA THR A 446 -3.35 3.99 30.27
C THR A 446 -2.17 3.30 29.59
N ASN A 447 -2.13 3.34 28.26
CA ASN A 447 -0.97 3.00 27.46
C ASN A 447 -0.27 4.28 26.89
N MET A 448 -0.76 5.44 27.27
CA MET A 448 -0.25 6.76 26.87
C MET A 448 0.49 7.44 28.05
N GLU A 449 1.56 6.81 28.50
CA GLU A 449 2.35 7.33 29.63
C GLU A 449 3.00 8.68 29.27
N ALA A 450 2.87 9.66 30.17
CA ALA A 450 3.57 10.93 30.02
C ALA A 450 4.97 10.86 30.63
N PRO A 451 6.01 11.44 29.99
CA PRO A 451 7.33 11.57 30.60
C PRO A 451 7.23 12.48 31.82
N LEU A 452 8.00 12.16 32.85
CA LEU A 452 8.07 13.01 34.07
C LEU A 452 8.92 14.24 33.83
N THR A 453 8.52 15.34 34.43
CA THR A 453 9.39 16.52 34.61
C THR A 453 10.41 16.27 35.72
N GLU A 454 11.50 17.05 35.76
CA GLU A 454 12.50 16.94 36.84
C GLU A 454 11.89 17.14 38.24
N GLU A 455 10.92 18.03 38.39
CA GLU A 455 10.22 18.25 39.65
C GLU A 455 9.38 17.03 40.05
N GLN A 456 8.72 16.39 39.08
CA GLN A 456 7.97 15.15 39.31
C GLN A 456 8.91 14.01 39.72
N VAL A 457 10.06 13.88 39.10
CA VAL A 457 11.07 12.87 39.47
C VAL A 457 11.51 13.06 40.91
N LYS A 458 11.85 14.29 41.32
CA LYS A 458 12.22 14.63 42.72
C LYS A 458 11.08 14.34 43.69
N PHE A 459 9.84 14.64 43.29
CA PHE A 459 8.66 14.36 44.08
C PHE A 459 8.49 12.85 44.33
N HIS A 460 8.67 11.99 43.30
CA HIS A 460 8.54 10.54 43.44
C HIS A 460 9.69 9.95 44.32
N PHE A 461 10.91 10.47 44.27
CA PHE A 461 11.94 10.07 45.21
C PHE A 461 11.54 10.38 46.68
N ALA A 462 10.98 11.54 46.94
CA ALA A 462 10.47 11.87 48.25
C ALA A 462 9.30 10.97 48.71
N LEU A 463 8.44 10.57 47.76
CA LEU A 463 7.36 9.60 48.02
C LEU A 463 7.90 8.20 48.33
N ILE A 464 8.96 7.76 47.65
CA ILE A 464 9.64 6.50 47.95
C ILE A 464 10.12 6.44 49.37
N ASP A 465 10.75 7.53 49.88
CA ASP A 465 11.19 7.65 51.25
C ASP A 465 10.02 7.65 52.25
N ALA A 466 8.95 8.39 51.94
CA ALA A 466 7.73 8.41 52.74
C ALA A 466 7.03 7.02 52.82
N HIS A 467 6.89 6.36 51.70
CA HIS A 467 6.32 5.00 51.64
C HIS A 467 7.23 3.99 52.36
N THR A 468 8.53 4.14 52.28
CA THR A 468 9.51 3.31 53.02
C THR A 468 9.25 3.40 54.51
N SER A 469 9.09 4.62 55.04
CA SER A 469 8.75 4.82 56.42
C SER A 469 7.38 4.23 56.79
N ALA A 470 6.35 4.45 55.96
CA ALA A 470 5.02 3.96 56.19
C ALA A 470 4.90 2.39 56.13
N ILE A 471 5.79 1.72 55.39
CA ILE A 471 5.91 0.27 55.34
C ILE A 471 6.59 -0.27 56.60
N VAL A 472 7.52 0.43 57.20
CA VAL A 472 8.11 0.05 58.51
C VAL A 472 7.04 0.02 59.61
N ASP A 473 6.12 0.99 59.57
CA ASP A 473 4.98 1.05 60.55
C ASP A 473 3.92 -0.01 60.34
N ASP A 474 3.75 -0.48 59.10
CA ASP A 474 2.78 -1.52 58.71
C ASP A 474 3.36 -2.35 57.58
N ASP A 475 4.12 -3.39 57.94
CA ASP A 475 4.84 -4.29 57.04
C ASP A 475 3.96 -5.27 56.25
N LYS A 476 2.69 -5.40 56.68
CA LYS A 476 1.73 -6.36 56.10
C LYS A 476 0.79 -5.76 55.05
N SER A 477 0.96 -4.49 54.70
CA SER A 477 0.10 -3.82 53.71
C SER A 477 0.56 -4.03 52.28
N ALA A 478 -0.14 -4.88 51.51
CA ALA A 478 0.11 -5.03 50.07
C ALA A 478 -0.12 -3.74 49.28
N PRO A 479 -1.17 -2.93 49.52
CA PRO A 479 -1.39 -1.66 48.81
C PRO A 479 -0.28 -0.63 49.06
N LYS A 480 0.34 -0.53 50.24
CA LYS A 480 1.44 0.39 50.53
C LYS A 480 2.70 0.01 49.72
N ARG A 481 3.02 -1.29 49.64
CA ARG A 481 4.12 -1.79 48.80
C ARG A 481 3.84 -1.55 47.31
N PHE A 482 2.62 -1.76 46.89
CA PHE A 482 2.20 -1.41 45.53
C PHE A 482 2.36 0.07 45.22
N ALA A 483 1.98 0.96 46.14
CA ALA A 483 2.16 2.39 45.97
C ALA A 483 3.64 2.76 45.76
N ARG A 484 4.56 2.23 46.61
CA ARG A 484 5.99 2.44 46.45
C ARG A 484 6.52 1.86 45.16
N ALA A 485 6.03 0.71 44.74
CA ALA A 485 6.39 0.08 43.46
C ALA A 485 6.02 0.94 42.25
N ILE A 486 4.89 1.65 42.29
CA ILE A 486 4.53 2.61 41.24
C ILE A 486 5.51 3.79 41.20
N ASP A 487 5.92 4.29 42.36
CA ASP A 487 6.91 5.38 42.42
C ASP A 487 8.27 4.89 41.87
N PHE A 488 8.76 3.72 42.25
CA PHE A 488 9.97 3.12 41.67
C PHE A 488 9.84 2.92 40.13
N TYR A 489 8.69 2.46 39.66
CA TYR A 489 8.44 2.31 38.23
C TYR A 489 8.55 3.66 37.49
N LEU A 490 7.99 4.72 38.06
CA LEU A 490 8.02 6.06 37.47
C LEU A 490 9.40 6.66 37.39
N VAL A 491 10.28 6.38 38.36
CA VAL A 491 11.69 6.79 38.33
C VAL A 491 12.60 5.79 37.63
N GLN A 492 12.02 4.77 36.97
CA GLN A 492 12.69 3.74 36.20
C GLN A 492 13.58 2.75 36.98
N ASP A 493 13.42 2.70 38.33
CA ASP A 493 14.02 1.64 39.14
C ASP A 493 13.13 0.38 39.08
N PHE A 494 13.22 -0.32 37.94
CA PHE A 494 12.41 -1.50 37.67
C PHE A 494 12.73 -2.66 38.64
N SER A 495 13.96 -2.76 39.13
CA SER A 495 14.36 -3.83 40.02
C SER A 495 13.69 -3.71 41.37
N SER A 496 13.72 -2.53 41.98
CA SER A 496 13.04 -2.24 43.25
C SER A 496 11.51 -2.34 43.09
N ALA A 497 10.96 -1.88 41.98
CA ALA A 497 9.53 -2.01 41.69
C ALA A 497 9.08 -3.48 41.66
N VAL A 498 9.81 -4.37 40.94
CA VAL A 498 9.51 -5.82 40.87
C VAL A 498 9.65 -6.48 42.25
N ALA A 499 10.64 -6.08 43.07
CA ALA A 499 10.81 -6.59 44.42
C ALA A 499 9.60 -6.24 45.32
N ASP A 500 9.14 -4.98 45.32
CA ASP A 500 7.98 -4.56 46.07
C ASP A 500 6.69 -5.20 45.61
N LEU A 501 6.47 -5.32 44.30
CA LEU A 501 5.31 -6.03 43.74
C LEU A 501 5.31 -7.51 44.12
N THR A 502 6.48 -8.13 44.19
CA THR A 502 6.63 -9.53 44.63
C THR A 502 6.27 -9.67 46.11
N GLN A 503 6.69 -8.74 46.95
CA GLN A 503 6.31 -8.71 48.36
C GLN A 503 4.82 -8.42 48.54
N ALA A 504 4.24 -7.51 47.77
CA ALA A 504 2.79 -7.24 47.79
C ALA A 504 1.99 -8.52 47.46
N ILE A 505 2.41 -9.30 46.48
CA ILE A 505 1.79 -10.58 46.09
C ILE A 505 1.93 -11.65 47.20
N LEU A 506 3.06 -11.68 47.90
CA LEU A 506 3.23 -12.61 49.04
C LEU A 506 2.34 -12.24 50.23
N LEU A 507 2.06 -10.97 50.42
CA LEU A 507 1.17 -10.47 51.48
C LEU A 507 -0.31 -10.66 51.15
N ASP A 508 -0.68 -10.45 49.90
CA ASP A 508 -2.02 -10.62 49.39
C ASP A 508 -1.99 -11.29 48.01
N GLY A 509 -2.19 -12.58 47.95
CA GLY A 509 -2.17 -13.39 46.73
C GLY A 509 -3.30 -13.10 45.74
N ASP A 510 -4.34 -12.35 46.17
CA ASP A 510 -5.50 -11.98 45.37
C ASP A 510 -5.43 -10.53 44.87
N PHE A 511 -4.39 -9.77 45.26
CA PHE A 511 -4.17 -8.41 44.84
C PHE A 511 -3.67 -8.31 43.39
N PHE A 512 -4.58 -8.49 42.42
CA PHE A 512 -4.26 -8.57 40.98
C PHE A 512 -3.50 -7.39 40.41
N PRO A 513 -3.63 -6.11 40.91
CA PRO A 513 -2.85 -4.99 40.35
C PRO A 513 -1.34 -5.19 40.46
N ALA A 514 -0.88 -5.89 41.50
CA ALA A 514 0.55 -6.19 41.67
C ALA A 514 1.07 -7.16 40.61
N TYR A 515 0.30 -8.21 40.26
CA TYR A 515 0.65 -9.11 39.17
C TYR A 515 0.66 -8.37 37.83
N PHE A 516 -0.36 -7.53 37.58
CA PHE A 516 -0.48 -6.77 36.35
C PHE A 516 0.73 -5.85 36.10
N MET A 517 1.09 -5.06 37.10
CA MET A 517 2.24 -4.17 37.01
C MET A 517 3.57 -4.93 36.98
N ARG A 518 3.70 -6.03 37.71
CA ARG A 518 4.91 -6.86 37.66
C ARG A 518 5.15 -7.45 36.28
N ALA A 519 4.07 -7.92 35.61
CA ALA A 519 4.13 -8.39 34.23
C ALA A 519 4.63 -7.30 33.28
N LEU A 520 4.03 -6.10 33.35
CA LEU A 520 4.41 -4.97 32.51
C LEU A 520 5.90 -4.59 32.71
N ILE A 521 6.32 -4.42 33.97
CA ILE A 521 7.68 -3.98 34.30
C ILE A 521 8.71 -5.00 33.85
N ARG A 522 8.44 -6.30 34.02
CA ARG A 522 9.29 -7.37 33.51
C ARG A 522 9.37 -7.37 31.99
N CYS A 523 8.26 -7.13 31.30
CA CYS A 523 8.27 -6.99 29.85
C CYS A 523 9.15 -5.82 29.40
N LYS A 524 9.05 -4.65 30.06
CA LYS A 524 9.93 -3.49 29.79
C LYS A 524 11.40 -3.79 30.07
N GLN A 525 11.73 -4.52 31.13
CA GLN A 525 13.10 -4.95 31.40
C GLN A 525 13.66 -5.83 30.27
N LEU A 526 12.85 -6.78 29.75
CA LEU A 526 13.26 -7.65 28.64
C LEU A 526 13.43 -6.87 27.33
N GLU A 527 12.56 -5.90 27.06
CA GLU A 527 12.70 -5.00 25.90
C GLU A 527 13.96 -4.14 25.98
N TYR A 528 14.26 -3.60 27.17
CA TYR A 528 15.47 -2.82 27.42
C TYR A 528 16.73 -3.68 27.18
N GLN A 529 16.77 -4.89 27.72
CA GLN A 529 17.87 -5.85 27.50
C GLN A 529 18.04 -6.19 26.02
N LYS A 530 16.95 -6.36 25.26
CA LYS A 530 17.03 -6.55 23.81
C LYS A 530 17.62 -5.36 23.07
N ALA A 531 17.23 -4.15 23.48
CA ALA A 531 17.76 -2.93 22.89
C ALA A 531 19.24 -2.74 23.16
N GLU A 532 19.72 -3.06 24.39
CA GLU A 532 21.15 -3.06 24.73
C GLU A 532 21.91 -4.08 23.88
N GLN A 533 21.41 -5.31 23.77
CA GLN A 533 22.02 -6.36 22.93
C GLN A 533 22.13 -5.95 21.46
N ALA A 534 21.11 -5.29 20.92
CA ALA A 534 21.15 -4.79 19.54
C ALA A 534 22.20 -3.68 19.35
N ALA A 535 22.36 -2.80 20.35
CA ALA A 535 23.38 -1.74 20.33
C ALA A 535 24.81 -2.28 20.50
N GLU A 536 25.00 -3.35 21.28
CA GLU A 536 26.31 -3.98 21.49
C GLU A 536 26.72 -4.91 20.33
N ALA A 537 25.79 -5.48 19.58
CA ALA A 537 26.08 -6.30 18.40
C ALA A 537 26.81 -5.52 17.29
N ASP A 538 26.68 -4.18 17.29
CA ASP A 538 27.42 -3.29 16.40
C ASP A 538 28.83 -2.90 16.92
N MET A 539 29.25 -3.38 18.12
CA MET A 539 30.58 -3.13 18.68
C MET A 539 31.42 -4.41 18.81
N PRO A 540 32.71 -4.38 18.46
CA PRO A 540 33.59 -5.56 18.58
C PRO A 540 34.08 -5.78 20.02
N SER A 541 33.24 -6.22 20.94
CA SER A 541 33.67 -6.63 22.28
C SER A 541 32.96 -7.89 22.73
N GLY A 542 33.78 -8.92 22.99
CA GLY A 542 33.41 -10.32 23.24
C GLY A 542 32.93 -10.63 24.66
N ALA A 543 31.95 -9.92 25.21
CA ALA A 543 31.24 -10.36 26.41
C ALA A 543 29.92 -11.04 25.99
N ALA A 544 29.74 -12.33 26.34
CA ALA A 544 28.50 -13.06 26.06
C ALA A 544 27.37 -12.46 26.90
N VAL A 545 26.57 -11.60 26.29
CA VAL A 545 25.32 -11.13 26.88
C VAL A 545 24.27 -12.24 26.74
N LYS A 546 23.57 -12.55 27.81
CA LYS A 546 22.52 -13.57 27.82
C LYS A 546 21.39 -13.15 26.87
N GLU A 547 21.23 -13.86 25.77
CA GLU A 547 20.19 -13.60 24.77
C GLU A 547 18.79 -13.74 25.40
N VAL A 548 17.93 -12.75 25.24
CA VAL A 548 16.54 -12.78 25.72
C VAL A 548 15.76 -13.79 24.88
N SER A 549 15.30 -14.83 25.52
CA SER A 549 14.57 -15.97 24.90
C SER A 549 13.06 -15.88 25.10
N ALA A 550 12.30 -16.67 24.35
CA ALA A 550 10.85 -16.79 24.55
C ALA A 550 10.49 -17.27 25.98
N VAL A 551 11.39 -18.06 26.63
CA VAL A 551 11.19 -18.56 28.00
C VAL A 551 11.16 -17.43 29.02
N ASP A 552 11.89 -16.34 28.78
CA ASP A 552 11.91 -15.19 29.69
C ASP A 552 10.54 -14.48 29.75
N TYR A 553 9.76 -14.56 28.68
CA TYR A 553 8.39 -14.02 28.64
C TYR A 553 7.33 -14.94 29.30
N GLU A 554 7.65 -16.21 29.60
CA GLU A 554 6.71 -17.11 30.30
C GLU A 554 6.36 -16.63 31.71
N VAL A 555 7.28 -15.95 32.37
CA VAL A 555 7.04 -15.36 33.70
C VAL A 555 6.05 -14.18 33.58
N VAL A 556 6.16 -13.39 32.51
CA VAL A 556 5.23 -12.30 32.19
C VAL A 556 3.82 -12.86 31.91
N ARG A 557 3.74 -13.92 31.09
CA ARG A 557 2.46 -14.59 30.80
C ARG A 557 1.80 -15.14 32.04
N LYS A 558 2.54 -15.83 32.91
CA LYS A 558 2.01 -16.39 34.16
C LYS A 558 1.42 -15.33 35.08
N ASP A 559 2.05 -14.17 35.18
CA ASP A 559 1.51 -13.06 35.95
C ASP A 559 0.19 -12.56 35.33
N LEU A 560 0.11 -12.41 33.99
CA LEU A 560 -1.13 -12.00 33.30
C LEU A 560 -2.23 -13.07 33.38
N ASP A 561 -1.88 -14.36 33.30
CA ASP A 561 -2.81 -15.47 33.51
C ASP A 561 -3.41 -15.42 34.92
N LYS A 562 -2.61 -15.08 35.92
CA LYS A 562 -3.10 -14.92 37.30
C LYS A 562 -4.03 -13.72 37.43
N VAL A 563 -3.72 -12.58 36.74
CA VAL A 563 -4.64 -11.42 36.69
C VAL A 563 -5.99 -11.83 36.09
N ILE A 564 -5.98 -12.53 34.96
CA ILE A 564 -7.19 -12.99 34.28
C ILE A 564 -8.02 -13.94 35.16
N THR A 565 -7.34 -14.76 35.94
CA THR A 565 -8.01 -15.67 36.88
C THR A 565 -8.69 -14.91 38.02
N LEU A 566 -8.03 -13.88 38.59
CA LEU A 566 -8.51 -13.10 39.71
C LEU A 566 -9.54 -12.02 39.30
N ALA A 567 -9.37 -11.45 38.12
CA ALA A 567 -10.22 -10.38 37.58
C ALA A 567 -10.54 -10.65 36.09
N PRO A 568 -11.44 -11.58 35.78
CA PRO A 568 -11.75 -11.99 34.40
C PRO A 568 -12.44 -10.91 33.55
N ASP A 569 -12.91 -9.83 34.18
CA ASP A 569 -13.48 -8.63 33.56
C ASP A 569 -12.43 -7.52 33.34
N PHE A 570 -11.17 -7.70 33.78
CA PHE A 570 -10.11 -6.73 33.60
C PHE A 570 -9.52 -6.85 32.19
N VAL A 571 -10.12 -6.16 31.23
CA VAL A 571 -9.85 -6.26 29.77
C VAL A 571 -8.39 -6.03 29.41
N TYR A 572 -7.68 -5.19 30.17
CA TYR A 572 -6.29 -4.80 29.90
C TYR A 572 -5.30 -5.96 30.11
N ALA A 573 -5.66 -6.95 30.91
CA ALA A 573 -4.81 -8.16 31.08
C ALA A 573 -4.83 -9.03 29.82
N TYR A 574 -5.98 -9.22 29.19
CA TYR A 574 -6.06 -9.93 27.91
C TYR A 574 -5.30 -9.16 26.82
N TYR A 575 -5.49 -7.84 26.74
CA TYR A 575 -4.76 -6.99 25.80
C TYR A 575 -3.24 -7.09 25.98
N ASN A 576 -2.74 -6.96 27.21
CA ASN A 576 -1.30 -7.06 27.48
C ASN A 576 -0.75 -8.47 27.19
N ARG A 577 -1.51 -9.53 27.48
CA ARG A 577 -1.11 -10.91 27.16
C ARG A 577 -1.07 -11.13 25.64
N ALA A 578 -2.03 -10.56 24.91
CA ALA A 578 -2.04 -10.57 23.45
C ALA A 578 -0.80 -9.85 22.87
N ASN A 579 -0.44 -8.69 23.42
CA ASN A 579 0.76 -7.97 23.02
C ASN A 579 2.03 -8.83 23.20
N VAL A 580 2.16 -9.51 24.34
CA VAL A 580 3.28 -10.44 24.59
C VAL A 580 3.29 -11.59 23.57
N ALA A 581 2.15 -12.19 23.26
CA ALA A 581 2.04 -13.24 22.25
C ALA A 581 2.42 -12.72 20.85
N ALA A 582 1.96 -11.52 20.47
CA ALA A 582 2.30 -10.89 19.19
C ALA A 582 3.80 -10.56 19.07
N MET A 583 4.43 -10.09 20.16
CA MET A 583 5.89 -9.85 20.23
C MET A 583 6.69 -11.15 20.03
N LEU A 584 6.16 -12.27 20.50
CA LEU A 584 6.71 -13.62 20.29
C LEU A 584 6.33 -14.24 18.94
N LYS A 585 5.61 -13.50 18.09
CA LYS A 585 5.07 -13.92 16.79
C LYS A 585 4.06 -15.07 16.88
N ASP A 586 3.50 -15.34 18.08
CA ASP A 586 2.34 -16.22 18.23
C ASP A 586 1.05 -15.42 17.94
N TYR A 587 0.90 -15.07 16.68
CA TYR A 587 -0.20 -14.22 16.22
C TYR A 587 -1.59 -14.86 16.44
N ARG A 588 -1.67 -16.19 16.42
CA ARG A 588 -2.95 -16.88 16.66
C ARG A 588 -3.40 -16.74 18.11
N ALA A 589 -2.51 -16.96 19.06
CA ALA A 589 -2.82 -16.75 20.47
C ALA A 589 -3.13 -15.27 20.77
N ALA A 590 -2.40 -14.34 20.13
CA ALA A 590 -2.67 -12.90 20.26
C ALA A 590 -4.09 -12.53 19.83
N ILE A 591 -4.55 -13.03 18.68
CA ILE A 591 -5.90 -12.75 18.16
C ILE A 591 -6.96 -13.24 19.15
N VAL A 592 -6.81 -14.43 19.73
CA VAL A 592 -7.79 -14.98 20.71
C VAL A 592 -7.94 -14.05 21.92
N ASP A 593 -6.83 -13.50 22.41
CA ASP A 593 -6.88 -12.59 23.56
C ASP A 593 -7.40 -11.20 23.18
N TYR A 594 -7.04 -10.66 21.99
CA TYR A 594 -7.66 -9.41 21.51
C TYR A 594 -9.15 -9.58 21.27
N ASP A 595 -9.61 -10.72 20.73
CA ASP A 595 -11.04 -11.04 20.59
C ASP A 595 -11.75 -10.99 21.92
N LYS A 596 -11.13 -11.56 22.97
CA LYS A 596 -11.68 -11.53 24.31
C LYS A 596 -11.74 -10.12 24.89
N ALA A 597 -10.69 -9.32 24.70
CA ALA A 597 -10.67 -7.93 25.12
C ALA A 597 -11.76 -7.11 24.44
N ILE A 598 -11.95 -7.27 23.13
CA ILE A 598 -12.98 -6.59 22.33
C ILE A 598 -14.39 -7.08 22.73
N GLN A 599 -14.56 -8.38 23.01
CA GLN A 599 -15.84 -8.92 23.50
C GLN A 599 -16.27 -8.26 24.82
N LEU A 600 -15.32 -8.04 25.73
CA LEU A 600 -15.55 -7.41 27.02
C LEU A 600 -15.71 -5.90 26.93
N SER A 601 -15.01 -5.26 25.99
CA SER A 601 -15.09 -3.80 25.74
C SER A 601 -15.13 -3.54 24.22
N PRO A 602 -16.33 -3.43 23.61
CA PRO A 602 -16.49 -3.24 22.18
C PRO A 602 -15.98 -1.90 21.61
N ASP A 603 -15.63 -0.97 22.47
CA ASP A 603 -15.01 0.33 22.14
C ASP A 603 -13.51 0.40 22.44
N PHE A 604 -12.87 -0.76 22.65
CA PHE A 604 -11.45 -0.84 22.95
C PHE A 604 -10.59 -0.62 21.68
N ALA A 605 -10.33 0.65 21.36
CA ALA A 605 -9.66 1.09 20.14
C ALA A 605 -8.30 0.43 19.90
N ASP A 606 -7.48 0.35 20.96
CA ASP A 606 -6.12 -0.20 20.88
C ASP A 606 -6.12 -1.72 20.58
N ALA A 607 -7.13 -2.43 21.08
CA ALA A 607 -7.27 -3.86 20.80
C ALA A 607 -7.62 -4.13 19.33
N TYR A 608 -8.51 -3.32 18.76
CA TYR A 608 -8.77 -3.37 17.31
C TYR A 608 -7.51 -3.06 16.49
N PHE A 609 -6.75 -2.03 16.87
CA PHE A 609 -5.54 -1.67 16.16
C PHE A 609 -4.52 -2.81 16.15
N ASN A 610 -4.21 -3.37 17.34
CA ASN A 610 -3.21 -4.42 17.46
C ASN A 610 -3.69 -5.74 16.84
N ARG A 611 -4.99 -6.08 16.94
CA ARG A 611 -5.57 -7.24 16.24
C ARG A 611 -5.50 -7.04 14.73
N GLY A 612 -5.80 -5.85 14.25
CA GLY A 612 -5.69 -5.48 12.84
C GLY A 612 -4.28 -5.68 12.29
N LEU A 613 -3.27 -5.18 13.00
CA LEU A 613 -1.86 -5.43 12.65
C LEU A 613 -1.50 -6.92 12.68
N THR A 614 -2.01 -7.64 13.68
CA THR A 614 -1.76 -9.08 13.83
C THR A 614 -2.37 -9.86 12.66
N HIS A 615 -3.55 -9.48 12.18
CA HIS A 615 -4.16 -10.05 10.97
C HIS A 615 -3.32 -9.77 9.72
N ILE A 616 -2.79 -8.55 9.57
CA ILE A 616 -1.90 -8.21 8.46
C ILE A 616 -0.61 -9.05 8.50
N PHE A 617 0.00 -9.23 9.67
CA PHE A 617 1.19 -10.08 9.82
C PHE A 617 0.93 -11.56 9.48
N LEU A 618 -0.31 -12.02 9.57
CA LEU A 618 -0.76 -13.34 9.12
C LEU A 618 -1.16 -13.39 7.63
N GLY A 619 -1.06 -12.28 6.88
CA GLY A 619 -1.48 -12.18 5.49
C GLY A 619 -2.99 -11.96 5.30
N ASN A 620 -3.77 -11.77 6.37
CA ASN A 620 -5.21 -11.51 6.28
C ASN A 620 -5.49 -10.00 6.22
N ASN A 621 -5.11 -9.37 5.12
CA ASN A 621 -5.20 -7.92 4.94
C ASN A 621 -6.64 -7.40 5.07
N LYS A 622 -7.63 -8.14 4.56
CA LYS A 622 -9.05 -7.72 4.62
C LYS A 622 -9.55 -7.58 6.05
N ALA A 623 -9.32 -8.58 6.90
CA ALA A 623 -9.69 -8.51 8.32
C ALA A 623 -8.88 -7.43 9.04
N GLY A 624 -7.58 -7.33 8.71
CA GLY A 624 -6.70 -6.32 9.28
C GLY A 624 -7.16 -4.89 9.00
N ILE A 625 -7.49 -4.57 7.76
CA ILE A 625 -8.01 -3.25 7.36
C ILE A 625 -9.35 -2.95 8.04
N SER A 626 -10.23 -3.95 8.18
CA SER A 626 -11.51 -3.78 8.88
C SER A 626 -11.30 -3.39 10.35
N ASP A 627 -10.38 -4.05 11.04
CA ASP A 627 -10.06 -3.73 12.44
C ASP A 627 -9.38 -2.37 12.56
N LEU A 628 -8.47 -2.03 11.65
CA LEU A 628 -7.80 -0.72 11.62
C LEU A 628 -8.80 0.41 11.35
N SER A 629 -9.76 0.21 10.44
CA SER A 629 -10.86 1.17 10.23
C SER A 629 -11.64 1.40 11.53
N LYS A 630 -11.98 0.33 12.26
CA LYS A 630 -12.66 0.44 13.55
C LYS A 630 -11.80 1.13 14.61
N ALA A 631 -10.51 0.82 14.67
CA ALA A 631 -9.56 1.49 15.57
C ALA A 631 -9.47 2.99 15.30
N GLY A 632 -9.35 3.38 14.02
CA GLY A 632 -9.34 4.79 13.59
C GLY A 632 -10.63 5.51 13.93
N GLU A 633 -11.77 4.88 13.70
CA GLU A 633 -13.09 5.37 14.12
C GLU A 633 -13.16 5.62 15.63
N LEU A 634 -12.56 4.75 16.43
CA LEU A 634 -12.50 4.87 17.89
C LEU A 634 -11.37 5.79 18.40
N GLY A 635 -10.60 6.43 17.52
CA GLY A 635 -9.65 7.49 17.85
C GLY A 635 -8.17 7.10 17.80
N VAL A 636 -7.81 5.93 17.27
CA VAL A 636 -6.41 5.59 16.97
C VAL A 636 -6.03 6.16 15.60
N VAL A 637 -5.56 7.40 15.56
CA VAL A 637 -5.27 8.14 14.31
C VAL A 637 -4.25 7.44 13.43
N SER A 638 -3.25 6.78 14.03
CA SER A 638 -2.21 6.01 13.34
C SER A 638 -2.77 4.88 12.46
N ALA A 639 -4.00 4.42 12.72
CA ALA A 639 -4.66 3.39 11.92
C ALA A 639 -4.81 3.79 10.45
N TYR A 640 -5.12 5.05 10.16
CA TYR A 640 -5.29 5.53 8.78
C TYR A 640 -3.97 5.57 8.00
N ASN A 641 -2.82 5.77 8.67
CA ASN A 641 -1.52 5.65 8.03
C ASN A 641 -1.23 4.22 7.60
N VAL A 642 -1.59 3.26 8.46
CA VAL A 642 -1.42 1.83 8.16
C VAL A 642 -2.37 1.40 7.04
N ILE A 643 -3.64 1.79 7.08
CA ILE A 643 -4.63 1.50 6.03
C ILE A 643 -4.08 1.97 4.68
N LYS A 644 -3.65 3.23 4.57
CA LYS A 644 -3.10 3.78 3.34
C LYS A 644 -1.95 2.96 2.78
N ARG A 645 -1.01 2.54 3.63
CA ARG A 645 0.15 1.74 3.21
C ARG A 645 -0.23 0.39 2.61
N PHE A 646 -1.27 -0.24 3.14
CA PHE A 646 -1.69 -1.58 2.68
C PHE A 646 -2.76 -1.53 1.58
N THR A 647 -3.47 -0.43 1.41
CA THR A 647 -4.39 -0.21 0.28
C THR A 647 -3.59 -0.02 -1.02
N ASP A 648 -2.48 0.71 -0.99
CA ASP A 648 -1.60 0.90 -2.16
C ASP A 648 -0.86 -0.39 -2.60
N GLN A 649 -0.73 -1.41 -1.74
CA GLN A 649 -0.07 -2.68 -2.09
C GLN A 649 -1.01 -3.69 -2.77
N THR A 650 -2.29 -3.38 -2.84
CA THR A 650 -3.30 -4.21 -3.51
C THR A 650 -3.59 -3.76 -4.95
N GLU A 651 -2.94 -2.70 -5.41
CA GLU A 651 -2.83 -2.28 -6.81
C GLU A 651 -1.52 -2.85 -7.42
#